data_5cb4b39fa53eb820ecd0f2b66db2363f
#
_entry.id   5cb4b39fa53eb820ecd0f2b66db2363f
#
_cell.length_a   1.000
_cell.length_b   1.000
_cell.length_c   1.000
_cell.angle_alpha   90.00
_cell.angle_beta   90.00
_cell.angle_gamma   90.00
#
_symmetry.space_group_name_H-M   'P 1'
#
loop_
_entity.id
_entity.type
_entity.pdbx_description
1 polymer ?
#
loop_
_entity_poly.entity_id
_entity_poly.type
_entity_poly.pdbx_seq_one_letter_code
_entity_poly.pdbx_strand_id
1 'polypeptide(L)'
;MGFPVVRTARTLMKLNQREGFDCPGCAWPETPGHRKHAEFCENGAKAVAEEATTRTVTPEFFAAHSVSDLLGRTEFWLGQQGRLTHPMVLLPGASHYEPIGWDAAFAMIAGELRALTSPHEAVFYTSGRTSNEAAFVYQLMIRAFGTNNLPDCSNMCHESSGSALVETIGIGKGSVSVPDLENADLILIAGQNPGTNHPRMLSTLEKAKANGAKVIAINPLPEAGLLRFKDPQKVHGVVGDGVQIADEFLQIRIGGDQALFQGLAKLVLDAEDAAPGTVLDHDFLREHCAGFDDYAAHLRRSVDMDTVIAATGLTLAQIQQTAEALIASTKTIICWAMGLTQQTHGVATIQDAVALLLMRGMIGKPGAGVCPVRGHSNVQGDRTMGIWEKMPESFLAALDAEFGIRSPREHGLDAVDSIRAMRDGTASVFIGMGGNFVSATPDTDTTEAALRGCALTVQVSTKLNRSHLVTGRTALILPSLGRTDKDVQSGKKQQVTVEDSMSMVHLSRGSLTPAGDQLRSEVAIVCGLAQALFGPDHSVPWAEFTADYDRIRDSIARVIPGFEDFNTKVRGPDGFGLPHPPRDERRFVTDTGKANFVVNELHWLPVPQGKLILQTMRSHDQYNTTIYGLDDRYRGVKGGRRVLFIAAEDIAALGYTDGDRVDLISEWTTPDGTVQERRADDFRLVPYPTPVGNVAAYYPETNPLIPLDHVARTSNTPVSKAITIRLERRP
;
A
#
# COMPACT_ATOMS: atom_id res chain seq x y z
N MET A 1 -8.82 27.34 -8.98
CA MET A 1 -8.93 26.36 -7.88
C MET A 1 -9.64 27.05 -6.71
N GLY A 2 -10.88 26.62 -6.40
CA GLY A 2 -11.68 27.27 -5.36
C GLY A 2 -11.57 26.59 -4.00
N PHE A 3 -10.33 26.37 -3.51
CA PHE A 3 -10.19 25.91 -2.13
C PHE A 3 -10.37 27.10 -1.18
N PRO A 4 -11.18 26.98 -0.13
CA PRO A 4 -11.27 28.01 0.89
C PRO A 4 -9.95 28.03 1.68
N VAL A 5 -9.01 28.88 1.26
CA VAL A 5 -7.63 28.94 1.75
C VAL A 5 -7.55 28.97 3.28
N VAL A 6 -8.41 29.79 3.92
CA VAL A 6 -8.44 29.91 5.38
C VAL A 6 -8.92 28.62 6.06
N ARG A 7 -9.94 27.94 5.49
CA ARG A 7 -10.46 26.66 6.02
C ARG A 7 -9.36 25.59 5.93
N THR A 8 -8.74 25.46 4.75
CA THR A 8 -7.66 24.49 4.52
C THR A 8 -6.47 24.76 5.44
N ALA A 9 -5.99 26.02 5.54
CA ALA A 9 -4.86 26.36 6.41
C ALA A 9 -5.13 26.01 7.89
N ARG A 10 -6.33 26.36 8.40
CA ARG A 10 -6.71 26.00 9.79
C ARG A 10 -6.79 24.49 10.00
N THR A 11 -7.22 23.74 8.99
CA THR A 11 -7.32 22.28 9.06
C THR A 11 -5.94 21.67 9.04
N LEU A 12 -5.01 22.15 8.20
CA LEU A 12 -3.61 21.70 8.13
C LEU A 12 -2.87 21.84 9.47
N MET A 13 -3.16 22.87 10.26
CA MET A 13 -2.54 23.05 11.58
C MET A 13 -2.96 21.99 12.62
N LYS A 14 -3.95 21.14 12.29
CA LYS A 14 -4.38 20.01 13.12
C LYS A 14 -3.91 18.67 12.58
N LEU A 15 -3.30 18.65 11.41
CA LEU A 15 -2.80 17.44 10.78
C LEU A 15 -1.63 16.85 11.56
N ASN A 16 -1.72 15.59 11.93
CA ASN A 16 -0.74 14.86 12.76
C ASN A 16 -0.45 15.50 14.12
N GLN A 17 -1.42 16.23 14.66
CA GLN A 17 -1.33 16.84 16.00
C GLN A 17 -2.09 15.98 17.02
N ARG A 18 -1.67 16.01 18.28
CA ARG A 18 -2.29 15.25 19.38
C ARG A 18 -3.79 15.45 19.51
N GLU A 19 -4.27 16.68 19.31
CA GLU A 19 -5.67 17.08 19.36
C GLU A 19 -6.28 17.22 17.96
N GLY A 20 -5.68 16.57 16.97
CA GLY A 20 -6.08 16.65 15.58
C GLY A 20 -6.37 15.27 14.98
N PHE A 21 -6.09 15.15 13.71
CA PHE A 21 -6.35 13.94 12.94
C PHE A 21 -5.07 13.49 12.22
N ASP A 22 -4.92 12.18 12.05
CA ASP A 22 -3.84 11.61 11.27
C ASP A 22 -4.00 11.87 9.78
N CYS A 23 -2.87 12.00 9.10
CA CYS A 23 -2.83 12.23 7.68
C CYS A 23 -3.61 11.13 6.92
N PRO A 24 -4.62 11.49 6.12
CA PRO A 24 -5.32 10.51 5.27
C PRO A 24 -4.42 10.01 4.13
N GLY A 25 -3.18 10.49 4.09
CA GLY A 25 -2.15 10.17 3.13
C GLY A 25 -1.45 8.84 3.42
N CYS A 26 -0.18 8.91 3.77
CA CYS A 26 0.68 7.75 4.01
C CYS A 26 0.76 7.40 5.50
N ALA A 27 1.27 6.20 5.79
CA ALA A 27 1.46 5.67 7.13
C ALA A 27 2.83 6.04 7.74
N TRP A 28 3.50 7.11 7.30
CA TRP A 28 4.79 7.50 7.89
C TRP A 28 4.56 8.11 9.28
N PRO A 29 5.19 7.54 10.34
CA PRO A 29 4.95 7.95 11.72
C PRO A 29 5.50 9.33 12.05
N GLU A 30 5.11 9.83 13.21
CA GLU A 30 5.69 10.98 13.89
C GLU A 30 6.81 10.54 14.84
N THR A 31 7.77 11.46 15.09
CA THR A 31 8.79 11.21 16.09
C THR A 31 8.19 11.28 17.50
N PRO A 32 8.28 10.22 18.32
CA PRO A 32 7.75 10.22 19.68
C PRO A 32 8.28 11.40 20.51
N GLY A 33 7.39 12.01 21.30
CA GLY A 33 7.74 13.16 22.16
C GLY A 33 7.85 14.50 21.43
N HIS A 34 7.94 14.52 20.12
CA HIS A 34 8.15 15.73 19.32
C HIS A 34 7.10 15.88 18.23
N ARG A 35 6.22 16.89 18.34
CA ARG A 35 5.30 17.30 17.29
C ARG A 35 5.68 18.68 16.78
N LYS A 36 5.98 18.81 15.50
CA LYS A 36 6.19 20.12 14.87
C LYS A 36 4.84 20.81 14.66
N HIS A 37 4.81 22.14 14.65
CA HIS A 37 3.58 22.90 14.38
C HIS A 37 2.99 22.62 12.98
N ALA A 38 3.83 22.31 12.01
CA ALA A 38 3.43 21.94 10.63
C ALA A 38 3.96 20.51 10.33
N GLU A 39 3.33 19.50 10.92
CA GLU A 39 3.74 18.10 10.80
C GLU A 39 3.09 17.46 9.56
N PHE A 40 3.31 18.06 8.37
CA PHE A 40 2.76 17.57 7.11
C PHE A 40 3.72 17.80 5.94
N CYS A 41 3.54 17.03 4.90
CA CYS A 41 4.20 17.19 3.60
C CYS A 41 3.22 17.76 2.56
N GLU A 42 3.71 18.05 1.37
CA GLU A 42 2.89 18.56 0.26
C GLU A 42 1.73 17.60 -0.09
N ASN A 43 1.99 16.28 -0.14
CA ASN A 43 0.95 15.29 -0.43
C ASN A 43 -0.15 15.27 0.64
N GLY A 44 0.24 15.31 1.92
CA GLY A 44 -0.70 15.42 3.03
C GLY A 44 -1.52 16.72 2.98
N ALA A 45 -0.88 17.83 2.64
CA ALA A 45 -1.56 19.11 2.48
C ALA A 45 -2.60 19.07 1.35
N LYS A 46 -2.27 18.45 0.21
CA LYS A 46 -3.21 18.24 -0.91
C LYS A 46 -4.36 17.32 -0.52
N ALA A 47 -4.07 16.21 0.16
CA ALA A 47 -5.09 15.28 0.63
C ALA A 47 -6.10 15.97 1.56
N VAL A 48 -5.63 16.79 2.49
CA VAL A 48 -6.47 17.58 3.39
C VAL A 48 -7.25 18.65 2.63
N ALA A 49 -6.64 19.34 1.66
CA ALA A 49 -7.32 20.35 0.86
C ALA A 49 -8.47 19.74 0.04
N GLU A 50 -8.26 18.56 -0.53
CA GLU A 50 -9.27 17.79 -1.26
C GLU A 50 -10.43 17.33 -0.36
N GLU A 51 -10.14 16.90 0.86
CA GLU A 51 -11.16 16.46 1.82
C GLU A 51 -11.91 17.63 2.43
N ALA A 52 -11.22 18.76 2.71
CA ALA A 52 -11.78 19.98 3.27
C ALA A 52 -12.50 20.87 2.24
N THR A 53 -12.65 20.42 1.00
CA THR A 53 -13.35 21.16 -0.06
C THR A 53 -14.78 21.49 0.34
N THR A 54 -15.30 22.63 -0.18
CA THR A 54 -16.72 23.00 -0.04
C THR A 54 -17.55 22.61 -1.27
N ARG A 55 -16.91 22.02 -2.30
CA ARG A 55 -17.64 21.46 -3.43
C ARG A 55 -18.33 20.19 -3.02
N THR A 56 -19.53 19.97 -3.54
CA THR A 56 -20.36 18.81 -3.22
C THR A 56 -20.93 18.19 -4.49
N VAL A 57 -21.06 16.87 -4.45
CA VAL A 57 -21.77 16.06 -5.43
C VAL A 57 -23.11 15.70 -4.81
N THR A 58 -24.17 16.34 -5.27
CA THR A 58 -25.53 16.27 -4.72
C THR A 58 -26.43 15.40 -5.61
N PRO A 59 -27.67 15.07 -5.19
CA PRO A 59 -28.64 14.40 -6.07
C PRO A 59 -28.88 15.13 -7.39
N GLU A 60 -28.88 16.46 -7.41
CA GLU A 60 -29.07 17.27 -8.62
C GLU A 60 -27.90 17.10 -9.60
N PHE A 61 -26.68 16.89 -9.11
CA PHE A 61 -25.53 16.55 -9.93
C PHE A 61 -25.77 15.23 -10.68
N PHE A 62 -26.25 14.20 -9.99
CA PHE A 62 -26.53 12.91 -10.60
C PHE A 62 -27.75 12.94 -11.53
N ALA A 63 -28.73 13.78 -11.25
CA ALA A 63 -29.87 14.00 -12.14
C ALA A 63 -29.47 14.72 -13.46
N ALA A 64 -28.40 15.54 -13.41
CA ALA A 64 -27.87 16.25 -14.58
C ALA A 64 -26.85 15.45 -15.40
N HIS A 65 -26.31 14.36 -14.86
CA HIS A 65 -25.25 13.57 -15.50
C HIS A 65 -25.56 12.08 -15.44
N SER A 66 -25.75 11.49 -16.62
CA SER A 66 -25.89 10.02 -16.73
C SER A 66 -24.58 9.30 -16.38
N VAL A 67 -24.67 8.04 -16.01
CA VAL A 67 -23.47 7.19 -15.80
C VAL A 67 -22.58 7.16 -17.04
N SER A 68 -23.18 7.11 -18.24
CA SER A 68 -22.46 7.14 -19.51
C SER A 68 -21.70 8.45 -19.72
N ASP A 69 -22.32 9.62 -19.41
CA ASP A 69 -21.65 10.92 -19.50
C ASP A 69 -20.46 11.01 -18.55
N LEU A 70 -20.63 10.50 -17.32
CA LEU A 70 -19.58 10.50 -16.30
C LEU A 70 -18.43 9.54 -16.66
N LEU A 71 -18.71 8.38 -17.27
CA LEU A 71 -17.70 7.46 -17.78
C LEU A 71 -16.81 8.09 -18.86
N GLY A 72 -17.33 9.03 -19.63
CA GLY A 72 -16.57 9.82 -20.59
C GLY A 72 -15.64 10.87 -19.97
N ARG A 73 -15.73 11.11 -18.66
CA ARG A 73 -14.88 12.08 -17.95
C ARG A 73 -13.59 11.42 -17.44
N THR A 74 -12.54 12.25 -17.30
CA THR A 74 -11.28 11.77 -16.72
C THR A 74 -11.43 11.53 -15.21
N GLU A 75 -10.64 10.63 -14.65
CA GLU A 75 -10.53 10.40 -13.20
C GLU A 75 -10.26 11.71 -12.44
N PHE A 76 -9.35 12.52 -12.97
CA PHE A 76 -9.03 13.83 -12.39
C PHE A 76 -10.28 14.72 -12.30
N TRP A 77 -11.07 14.79 -13.38
CA TRP A 77 -12.29 15.58 -13.39
C TRP A 77 -13.31 15.07 -12.36
N LEU A 78 -13.53 13.76 -12.29
CA LEU A 78 -14.44 13.13 -11.32
C LEU A 78 -14.06 13.49 -9.89
N GLY A 79 -12.78 13.34 -9.54
CA GLY A 79 -12.26 13.66 -8.22
C GLY A 79 -12.40 15.15 -7.84
N GLN A 80 -12.43 16.06 -8.81
CA GLN A 80 -12.55 17.50 -8.58
C GLN A 80 -14.00 18.00 -8.38
N GLN A 81 -15.01 17.12 -8.52
CA GLN A 81 -16.41 17.54 -8.32
C GLN A 81 -16.74 17.80 -6.84
N GLY A 82 -16.03 17.19 -5.90
CA GLY A 82 -16.19 17.44 -4.47
C GLY A 82 -16.64 16.22 -3.67
N ARG A 83 -17.24 16.49 -2.49
CA ARG A 83 -17.69 15.46 -1.54
C ARG A 83 -19.07 14.93 -1.93
N LEU A 84 -19.22 13.61 -1.90
CA LEU A 84 -20.53 12.95 -1.96
C LEU A 84 -21.36 13.34 -0.74
N THR A 85 -22.66 13.53 -0.91
CA THR A 85 -23.53 14.07 0.17
C THR A 85 -24.71 13.17 0.54
N HIS A 86 -25.23 12.38 -0.40
CA HIS A 86 -26.43 11.56 -0.19
C HIS A 86 -26.22 10.12 -0.62
N PRO A 87 -26.84 9.14 0.01
CA PRO A 87 -26.94 7.81 -0.54
C PRO A 87 -27.67 7.85 -1.86
N MET A 88 -27.11 7.15 -2.86
CA MET A 88 -27.64 7.11 -4.22
C MET A 88 -27.80 5.66 -4.66
N VAL A 89 -28.80 5.40 -5.49
CA VAL A 89 -29.04 4.08 -6.11
C VAL A 89 -29.15 4.19 -7.60
N LEU A 90 -28.56 3.25 -8.32
CA LEU A 90 -28.78 3.01 -9.76
C LEU A 90 -29.55 1.70 -9.91
N LEU A 91 -30.79 1.78 -10.30
CA LEU A 91 -31.66 0.61 -10.51
C LEU A 91 -31.37 -0.05 -11.88
N PRO A 92 -31.76 -1.32 -12.07
CA PRO A 92 -31.57 -2.03 -13.34
C PRO A 92 -32.18 -1.26 -14.51
N GLY A 93 -31.37 -0.98 -15.54
CA GLY A 93 -31.80 -0.25 -16.74
C GLY A 93 -31.88 1.26 -16.58
N ALA A 94 -31.68 1.83 -15.40
CA ALA A 94 -31.60 3.27 -15.21
C ALA A 94 -30.29 3.84 -15.78
N SER A 95 -30.33 5.08 -16.28
CA SER A 95 -29.15 5.79 -16.76
C SER A 95 -28.57 6.79 -15.77
N HIS A 96 -29.33 7.12 -14.73
CA HIS A 96 -28.97 8.11 -13.71
C HIS A 96 -29.12 7.52 -12.32
N TYR A 97 -28.25 7.91 -11.41
CA TYR A 97 -28.41 7.63 -9.99
C TYR A 97 -29.55 8.48 -9.40
N GLU A 98 -30.34 7.87 -8.54
CA GLU A 98 -31.42 8.51 -7.78
C GLU A 98 -31.12 8.48 -6.29
N PRO A 99 -31.58 9.48 -5.49
CA PRO A 99 -31.40 9.46 -4.06
C PRO A 99 -32.20 8.35 -3.40
N ILE A 100 -31.61 7.74 -2.37
CA ILE A 100 -32.27 6.70 -1.55
C ILE A 100 -32.05 7.02 -0.06
N GLY A 101 -33.02 6.69 0.79
CA GLY A 101 -32.84 6.80 2.24
C GLY A 101 -31.92 5.72 2.79
N TRP A 102 -31.21 5.99 3.89
CA TRP A 102 -30.28 5.05 4.50
C TRP A 102 -30.90 3.69 4.85
N ASP A 103 -32.09 3.69 5.46
CA ASP A 103 -32.75 2.44 5.87
C ASP A 103 -33.15 1.61 4.65
N ALA A 104 -33.62 2.25 3.58
CA ALA A 104 -33.93 1.58 2.33
C ALA A 104 -32.66 1.04 1.64
N ALA A 105 -31.57 1.78 1.68
CA ALA A 105 -30.26 1.32 1.14
C ALA A 105 -29.77 0.09 1.92
N PHE A 106 -29.79 0.13 3.23
CA PHE A 106 -29.39 -1.02 4.06
C PHE A 106 -30.31 -2.23 3.86
N ALA A 107 -31.63 -2.01 3.78
CA ALA A 107 -32.59 -3.10 3.51
C ALA A 107 -32.35 -3.74 2.15
N MET A 108 -32.03 -2.94 1.11
CA MET A 108 -31.70 -3.44 -0.23
C MET A 108 -30.43 -4.30 -0.22
N ILE A 109 -29.34 -3.80 0.39
CA ILE A 109 -28.06 -4.55 0.50
C ILE A 109 -28.27 -5.85 1.31
N ALA A 110 -28.93 -5.77 2.45
CA ALA A 110 -29.21 -6.93 3.29
C ALA A 110 -30.13 -7.94 2.59
N GLY A 111 -31.06 -7.47 1.76
CA GLY A 111 -31.91 -8.32 0.92
C GLY A 111 -31.11 -9.13 -0.10
N GLU A 112 -30.21 -8.48 -0.83
CA GLU A 112 -29.34 -9.15 -1.83
C GLU A 112 -28.38 -10.13 -1.12
N LEU A 113 -27.79 -9.76 0.02
CA LEU A 113 -26.89 -10.65 0.77
C LEU A 113 -27.64 -11.90 1.28
N ARG A 114 -28.88 -11.76 1.79
CA ARG A 114 -29.69 -12.90 2.25
C ARG A 114 -30.21 -13.78 1.10
N ALA A 115 -30.29 -13.25 -0.10
CA ALA A 115 -30.73 -13.99 -1.28
C ALA A 115 -29.62 -14.88 -1.89
N LEU A 116 -28.36 -14.70 -1.48
CA LEU A 116 -27.24 -15.51 -1.95
C LEU A 116 -27.40 -16.97 -1.50
N THR A 117 -26.98 -17.90 -2.36
CA THR A 117 -26.97 -19.33 -2.04
C THR A 117 -25.90 -19.67 -1.02
N SER A 118 -24.77 -18.92 -1.09
CA SER A 118 -23.65 -19.04 -0.17
C SER A 118 -23.11 -17.65 0.19
N PRO A 119 -22.68 -17.42 1.46
CA PRO A 119 -21.99 -16.19 1.84
C PRO A 119 -20.71 -15.92 1.01
N HIS A 120 -20.10 -16.96 0.42
CA HIS A 120 -18.89 -16.85 -0.41
C HIS A 120 -19.15 -16.20 -1.77
N GLU A 121 -20.39 -16.01 -2.18
CA GLU A 121 -20.76 -15.26 -3.40
C GLU A 121 -20.66 -13.73 -3.21
N ALA A 122 -20.32 -13.25 -2.00
CA ALA A 122 -20.08 -11.85 -1.71
C ALA A 122 -18.62 -11.56 -1.48
N VAL A 123 -18.15 -10.39 -1.96
CA VAL A 123 -16.80 -9.86 -1.83
C VAL A 123 -16.85 -8.53 -1.09
N PHE A 124 -16.00 -8.36 -0.07
CA PHE A 124 -15.98 -7.18 0.81
C PHE A 124 -14.59 -6.54 0.81
N TYR A 125 -14.36 -5.66 -0.14
CA TYR A 125 -13.07 -4.97 -0.30
C TYR A 125 -12.87 -3.85 0.72
N THR A 126 -11.65 -3.69 1.22
CA THR A 126 -11.25 -2.60 2.12
C THR A 126 -10.05 -1.84 1.58
N SER A 127 -10.16 -0.52 1.53
CA SER A 127 -9.00 0.32 1.26
C SER A 127 -8.19 0.56 2.55
N GLY A 128 -6.87 0.78 2.43
CA GLY A 128 -5.99 0.97 3.59
C GLY A 128 -6.10 2.33 4.30
N ARG A 129 -7.25 2.96 4.28
CA ARG A 129 -7.54 4.22 4.99
C ARG A 129 -8.62 4.09 6.03
N THR A 130 -9.29 2.96 6.08
CA THR A 130 -10.32 2.65 7.07
C THR A 130 -9.73 2.73 8.47
N SER A 131 -10.46 3.28 9.45
CA SER A 131 -9.97 3.34 10.83
C SER A 131 -9.98 1.96 11.48
N ASN A 132 -9.21 1.78 12.57
CA ASN A 132 -9.17 0.51 13.28
C ASN A 132 -10.55 0.07 13.74
N GLU A 133 -11.36 0.99 14.31
CA GLU A 133 -12.71 0.69 14.75
C GLU A 133 -13.63 0.27 13.60
N ALA A 134 -13.56 0.98 12.47
CA ALA A 134 -14.36 0.64 11.29
C ALA A 134 -13.90 -0.68 10.66
N ALA A 135 -12.59 -0.92 10.55
CA ALA A 135 -12.03 -2.17 10.07
C ALA A 135 -12.45 -3.37 10.95
N PHE A 136 -12.38 -3.20 12.27
CA PHE A 136 -12.79 -4.25 13.22
C PHE A 136 -14.28 -4.60 13.10
N VAL A 137 -15.17 -3.61 13.09
CA VAL A 137 -16.61 -3.90 12.96
C VAL A 137 -16.96 -4.42 11.56
N TYR A 138 -16.22 -4.02 10.52
CA TYR A 138 -16.44 -4.49 9.15
C TYR A 138 -16.11 -5.98 9.02
N GLN A 139 -14.91 -6.40 9.44
CA GLN A 139 -14.55 -7.82 9.43
C GLN A 139 -15.44 -8.67 10.34
N LEU A 140 -15.87 -8.11 11.48
CA LEU A 140 -16.80 -8.80 12.40
C LEU A 140 -18.15 -9.06 11.72
N MET A 141 -18.73 -8.07 11.04
CA MET A 141 -19.96 -8.22 10.27
C MET A 141 -19.82 -9.30 9.19
N ILE A 142 -18.70 -9.30 8.46
CA ILE A 142 -18.47 -10.21 7.33
C ILE A 142 -18.29 -11.65 7.83
N ARG A 143 -17.56 -11.85 8.92
CA ARG A 143 -17.40 -13.19 9.53
C ARG A 143 -18.70 -13.70 10.19
N ALA A 144 -19.46 -12.81 10.81
CA ALA A 144 -20.81 -13.15 11.29
C ALA A 144 -21.76 -13.50 10.13
N PHE A 145 -21.58 -12.88 8.95
CA PHE A 145 -22.31 -13.25 7.73
C PHE A 145 -21.90 -14.62 7.20
N GLY A 146 -20.67 -15.08 7.44
CA GLY A 146 -20.22 -16.43 7.13
C GLY A 146 -19.19 -16.53 6.01
N THR A 147 -18.38 -15.48 5.76
CA THR A 147 -17.30 -15.54 4.77
C THR A 147 -16.01 -14.88 5.27
N ASN A 148 -14.87 -15.28 4.70
CA ASN A 148 -13.57 -14.62 4.82
C ASN A 148 -13.17 -13.88 3.53
N ASN A 149 -14.09 -13.62 2.60
CA ASN A 149 -13.82 -12.85 1.38
C ASN A 149 -13.57 -11.38 1.71
N LEU A 150 -12.42 -11.10 2.26
CA LEU A 150 -11.96 -9.81 2.77
C LEU A 150 -10.72 -9.33 2.00
N PRO A 151 -10.81 -9.17 0.65
CA PRO A 151 -9.72 -8.58 -0.10
C PRO A 151 -9.42 -7.17 0.38
N ASP A 152 -8.14 -6.81 0.40
CA ASP A 152 -7.74 -5.46 0.76
C ASP A 152 -6.65 -4.89 -0.16
N CYS A 153 -6.34 -3.62 0.01
CA CYS A 153 -5.28 -3.01 -0.79
C CYS A 153 -3.88 -3.57 -0.49
N SER A 154 -3.66 -4.24 0.65
CA SER A 154 -2.39 -4.87 0.99
C SER A 154 -2.07 -6.05 0.08
N ASN A 155 -3.10 -6.79 -0.39
CA ASN A 155 -2.93 -7.86 -1.37
C ASN A 155 -2.19 -7.37 -2.63
N MET A 156 -2.43 -6.13 -3.04
CA MET A 156 -1.81 -5.53 -4.24
C MET A 156 -0.55 -4.72 -3.94
N CYS A 157 -0.14 -4.62 -2.66
CA CYS A 157 0.90 -3.70 -2.22
C CYS A 157 2.05 -4.40 -1.50
N HIS A 158 1.81 -4.89 -0.29
CA HIS A 158 2.81 -5.43 0.62
C HIS A 158 2.54 -6.88 1.08
N GLU A 159 1.68 -7.62 0.37
CA GLU A 159 1.46 -9.04 0.68
C GLU A 159 2.76 -9.84 0.60
N SER A 160 3.61 -9.56 -0.43
CA SER A 160 4.92 -10.17 -0.55
C SER A 160 5.82 -9.87 0.66
N SER A 161 5.72 -8.66 1.26
CA SER A 161 6.45 -8.33 2.50
C SER A 161 5.90 -9.13 3.68
N GLY A 162 4.58 -9.22 3.80
CA GLY A 162 3.93 -10.01 4.86
C GLY A 162 4.34 -11.48 4.81
N SER A 163 4.22 -12.09 3.64
CA SER A 163 4.59 -13.50 3.42
C SER A 163 6.07 -13.77 3.74
N ALA A 164 6.98 -12.94 3.20
CA ALA A 164 8.42 -13.10 3.44
C ALA A 164 8.79 -12.94 4.92
N LEU A 165 8.26 -11.92 5.59
CA LEU A 165 8.60 -11.62 6.98
C LEU A 165 7.97 -12.60 7.97
N VAL A 166 6.78 -13.12 7.71
CA VAL A 166 6.17 -14.17 8.54
C VAL A 166 7.03 -15.43 8.50
N GLU A 167 7.50 -15.84 7.33
CA GLU A 167 8.33 -17.03 7.17
C GLU A 167 9.73 -16.84 7.78
N THR A 168 10.33 -15.65 7.62
CA THR A 168 11.72 -15.40 8.06
C THR A 168 11.82 -14.99 9.52
N ILE A 169 10.96 -14.10 10.02
CA ILE A 169 11.06 -13.53 11.38
C ILE A 169 9.80 -13.73 12.23
N GLY A 170 8.75 -14.38 11.69
CA GLY A 170 7.53 -14.73 12.42
C GLY A 170 6.49 -13.63 12.55
N ILE A 171 6.67 -12.47 11.93
CA ILE A 171 5.70 -11.37 11.94
C ILE A 171 5.80 -10.52 10.68
N GLY A 172 4.68 -10.27 10.01
CA GLY A 172 4.60 -9.52 8.75
C GLY A 172 4.76 -7.99 8.88
N LYS A 173 5.49 -7.51 9.88
CA LYS A 173 5.69 -6.08 10.19
C LYS A 173 7.16 -5.71 10.22
N GLY A 174 7.46 -4.42 10.05
CA GLY A 174 8.82 -3.89 10.18
C GLY A 174 9.33 -3.95 11.62
N SER A 175 10.64 -4.12 11.78
CA SER A 175 11.30 -4.27 13.09
C SER A 175 12.01 -3.00 13.58
N VAL A 176 11.70 -1.84 13.01
CA VAL A 176 12.35 -0.57 13.35
C VAL A 176 11.34 0.52 13.71
N SER A 177 11.80 1.52 14.42
CA SER A 177 11.11 2.75 14.77
C SER A 177 11.78 3.96 14.09
N VAL A 178 11.15 5.16 14.17
CA VAL A 178 11.78 6.41 13.68
C VAL A 178 13.13 6.68 14.38
N PRO A 179 13.25 6.54 15.71
CA PRO A 179 14.55 6.65 16.37
C PRO A 179 15.61 5.67 15.86
N ASP A 180 15.24 4.45 15.46
CA ASP A 180 16.20 3.50 14.89
C ASP A 180 16.77 4.02 13.57
N LEU A 181 15.90 4.52 12.66
CA LEU A 181 16.36 5.15 11.41
C LEU A 181 17.29 6.33 11.66
N GLU A 182 16.97 7.18 12.64
CA GLU A 182 17.78 8.36 12.97
C GLU A 182 19.16 7.99 13.55
N ASN A 183 19.33 6.78 14.09
CA ASN A 183 20.54 6.27 14.73
C ASN A 183 21.24 5.12 13.99
N ALA A 184 20.80 4.81 12.77
CA ALA A 184 21.45 3.82 11.92
C ALA A 184 22.82 4.31 11.42
N ASP A 185 23.75 3.37 11.19
CA ASP A 185 25.03 3.65 10.52
C ASP A 185 24.88 3.60 9.00
N LEU A 186 24.03 2.64 8.52
CA LEU A 186 23.78 2.41 7.11
C LEU A 186 22.28 2.20 6.86
N ILE A 187 21.75 2.90 5.88
CA ILE A 187 20.36 2.73 5.40
C ILE A 187 20.39 2.38 3.92
N LEU A 188 19.93 1.18 3.56
CA LEU A 188 19.64 0.81 2.17
C LEU A 188 18.18 1.14 1.85
N ILE A 189 17.92 1.81 0.72
CA ILE A 189 16.56 2.14 0.26
C ILE A 189 16.35 1.50 -1.11
N ALA A 190 15.63 0.38 -1.15
CA ALA A 190 15.43 -0.42 -2.35
C ALA A 190 14.00 -0.32 -2.90
N GLY A 191 13.87 0.00 -4.19
CA GLY A 191 12.57 0.04 -4.87
C GLY A 191 11.55 0.99 -4.26
N GLN A 192 12.01 2.08 -3.63
CA GLN A 192 11.20 3.11 -2.98
C GLN A 192 11.62 4.51 -3.45
N ASN A 193 10.62 5.41 -3.61
CA ASN A 193 10.86 6.84 -3.79
C ASN A 193 10.21 7.61 -2.62
N PRO A 194 10.94 7.88 -1.54
CA PRO A 194 10.40 8.58 -0.38
C PRO A 194 9.90 9.98 -0.75
N GLY A 195 10.58 10.70 -1.65
CA GLY A 195 10.18 12.05 -2.07
C GLY A 195 8.80 12.13 -2.71
N THR A 196 8.34 11.05 -3.36
CA THR A 196 7.01 10.97 -3.95
C THR A 196 6.00 10.30 -3.02
N ASN A 197 6.37 9.20 -2.37
CA ASN A 197 5.41 8.35 -1.64
C ASN A 197 5.32 8.67 -0.14
N HIS A 198 6.43 9.07 0.49
CA HIS A 198 6.56 9.32 1.92
C HIS A 198 7.43 10.55 2.21
N PRO A 199 7.04 11.76 1.76
CA PRO A 199 7.95 12.92 1.83
C PRO A 199 8.42 13.26 3.24
N ARG A 200 7.67 12.92 4.30
CA ARG A 200 8.11 13.11 5.69
C ARG A 200 9.29 12.21 6.08
N MET A 201 9.48 11.07 5.42
CA MET A 201 10.66 10.23 5.59
C MET A 201 11.96 10.97 5.24
N LEU A 202 11.92 11.93 4.32
CA LEU A 202 13.10 12.72 3.95
C LEU A 202 13.67 13.53 5.15
N SER A 203 12.80 14.04 6.03
CA SER A 203 13.26 14.73 7.25
C SER A 203 13.92 13.74 8.24
N THR A 204 13.44 12.50 8.32
CA THR A 204 14.08 11.44 9.11
C THR A 204 15.45 11.07 8.53
N LEU A 205 15.55 10.91 7.21
CA LEU A 205 16.80 10.62 6.52
C LEU A 205 17.82 11.78 6.68
N GLU A 206 17.36 13.03 6.58
CA GLU A 206 18.20 14.19 6.82
C GLU A 206 18.78 14.17 8.25
N LYS A 207 17.99 13.79 9.25
CA LYS A 207 18.45 13.66 10.62
C LYS A 207 19.43 12.50 10.79
N ALA A 208 19.15 11.34 10.19
CA ALA A 208 20.07 10.21 10.16
C ALA A 208 21.43 10.60 9.56
N LYS A 209 21.42 11.33 8.43
CA LYS A 209 22.63 11.88 7.80
C LYS A 209 23.39 12.80 8.73
N ALA A 210 22.70 13.71 9.43
CA ALA A 210 23.31 14.60 10.41
C ALA A 210 23.96 13.84 11.58
N ASN A 211 23.44 12.64 11.89
CA ASN A 211 24.00 11.73 12.91
C ASN A 211 25.10 10.81 12.36
N GLY A 212 25.46 10.93 11.06
CA GLY A 212 26.56 10.19 10.43
C GLY A 212 26.16 8.96 9.62
N ALA A 213 24.86 8.70 9.43
CA ALA A 213 24.40 7.59 8.61
C ALA A 213 24.83 7.72 7.15
N LYS A 214 25.26 6.60 6.55
CA LYS A 214 25.40 6.45 5.10
C LYS A 214 24.09 5.95 4.52
N VAL A 215 23.64 6.52 3.38
CA VAL A 215 22.43 6.12 2.67
C VAL A 215 22.81 5.62 1.27
N ILE A 216 22.39 4.40 0.93
CA ILE A 216 22.56 3.82 -0.40
C ILE A 216 21.18 3.62 -1.01
N ALA A 217 20.92 4.28 -2.12
CA ALA A 217 19.68 4.16 -2.88
C ALA A 217 19.81 3.11 -3.99
N ILE A 218 18.87 2.19 -4.08
CA ILE A 218 18.81 1.11 -5.07
C ILE A 218 17.51 1.30 -5.85
N ASN A 219 17.60 1.86 -7.07
CA ASN A 219 16.41 2.21 -7.86
C ASN A 219 16.77 2.32 -9.36
N PRO A 220 15.89 1.90 -10.27
CA PRO A 220 16.11 2.10 -11.72
C PRO A 220 16.12 3.58 -12.14
N LEU A 221 15.44 4.45 -11.40
CA LEU A 221 15.30 5.87 -11.75
C LEU A 221 16.01 6.77 -10.75
N PRO A 222 16.76 7.80 -11.20
CA PRO A 222 17.40 8.78 -10.32
C PRO A 222 16.35 9.78 -9.79
N GLU A 223 15.56 9.33 -8.84
CA GLU A 223 14.47 10.09 -8.25
C GLU A 223 14.96 11.25 -7.39
N ALA A 224 14.39 12.44 -7.60
CA ALA A 224 14.84 13.67 -6.95
C ALA A 224 14.92 13.56 -5.41
N GLY A 225 13.93 12.91 -4.78
CA GLY A 225 13.91 12.73 -3.33
C GLY A 225 14.96 11.75 -2.79
N LEU A 226 15.55 10.89 -3.64
CA LEU A 226 16.69 10.04 -3.26
C LEU A 226 18.02 10.79 -3.42
N LEU A 227 18.09 11.73 -4.34
CA LEU A 227 19.32 12.46 -4.62
C LEU A 227 19.53 13.62 -3.63
N ARG A 228 18.52 14.48 -3.47
CA ARG A 228 18.66 15.69 -2.66
C ARG A 228 17.33 16.14 -2.06
N PHE A 229 17.38 16.60 -0.81
CA PHE A 229 16.24 17.14 -0.08
C PHE A 229 16.46 18.60 0.35
N LYS A 230 15.45 19.44 0.09
CA LYS A 230 15.35 20.80 0.60
C LYS A 230 14.19 20.86 1.59
N ASP A 231 14.50 20.83 2.90
CA ASP A 231 13.48 20.93 3.96
C ASP A 231 12.88 22.35 3.97
N PRO A 232 11.59 22.52 3.60
CA PRO A 232 10.96 23.83 3.54
C PRO A 232 10.79 24.49 4.93
N GLN A 233 10.98 23.74 6.00
CA GLN A 233 10.89 24.22 7.38
C GLN A 233 12.23 24.69 7.95
N LYS A 234 13.32 24.59 7.17
CA LYS A 234 14.66 25.01 7.56
C LYS A 234 15.20 26.09 6.64
N VAL A 235 15.93 27.07 7.21
CA VAL A 235 16.49 28.19 6.44
C VAL A 235 17.40 27.70 5.31
N HIS A 236 18.28 26.74 5.57
CA HIS A 236 19.17 26.18 4.54
C HIS A 236 18.43 25.37 3.46
N GLY A 237 17.22 24.84 3.75
CA GLY A 237 16.36 24.20 2.77
C GLY A 237 15.66 25.20 1.86
N VAL A 238 15.39 26.42 2.35
CA VAL A 238 14.72 27.47 1.56
C VAL A 238 15.72 28.24 0.70
N VAL A 239 16.89 28.61 1.23
CA VAL A 239 17.87 29.50 0.56
C VAL A 239 19.10 28.75 0.05
N GLY A 240 19.41 27.56 0.62
CA GLY A 240 20.60 26.77 0.27
C GLY A 240 20.34 25.65 -0.75
N ASP A 241 21.38 24.81 -0.94
CA ASP A 241 21.32 23.66 -1.85
C ASP A 241 20.60 22.43 -1.28
N GLY A 242 20.22 22.45 0.00
CA GLY A 242 19.64 21.31 0.69
C GLY A 242 20.70 20.24 1.06
N VAL A 243 20.23 19.06 1.47
CA VAL A 243 21.05 17.93 1.90
C VAL A 243 21.04 16.84 0.82
N GLN A 244 22.23 16.33 0.50
CA GLN A 244 22.34 15.11 -0.30
C GLN A 244 21.84 13.93 0.54
N ILE A 245 20.86 13.19 0.04
CA ILE A 245 20.27 12.04 0.74
C ILE A 245 21.10 10.78 0.47
N ALA A 246 21.13 10.29 -0.76
CA ALA A 246 21.95 9.13 -1.09
C ALA A 246 23.43 9.51 -1.22
N ASP A 247 24.29 8.79 -0.49
CA ASP A 247 25.75 8.85 -0.67
C ASP A 247 26.17 8.08 -1.89
N GLU A 248 25.47 6.96 -2.14
CA GLU A 248 25.63 6.13 -3.33
C GLU A 248 24.28 5.88 -3.97
N PHE A 249 24.23 5.86 -5.29
CA PHE A 249 23.05 5.55 -6.07
C PHE A 249 23.35 4.38 -7.00
N LEU A 250 22.76 3.22 -6.70
CA LEU A 250 22.85 2.03 -7.52
C LEU A 250 21.68 2.03 -8.51
N GLN A 251 21.95 2.42 -9.75
CA GLN A 251 20.95 2.42 -10.81
C GLN A 251 20.76 1.01 -11.36
N ILE A 252 19.95 0.24 -10.66
CA ILE A 252 19.73 -1.18 -10.95
C ILE A 252 18.75 -1.38 -12.12
N ARG A 253 18.91 -2.47 -12.88
CA ARG A 253 17.88 -2.94 -13.82
C ARG A 253 16.65 -3.43 -13.08
N ILE A 254 15.47 -3.25 -13.68
CA ILE A 254 14.21 -3.79 -13.15
C ILE A 254 14.31 -5.32 -13.04
N GLY A 255 14.03 -5.87 -11.87
CA GLY A 255 14.11 -7.31 -11.59
C GLY A 255 15.49 -7.82 -11.18
N GLY A 256 16.48 -6.92 -11.03
CA GLY A 256 17.83 -7.27 -10.58
C GLY A 256 18.01 -7.32 -9.07
N ASP A 257 16.98 -6.97 -8.29
CA ASP A 257 17.08 -6.79 -6.83
C ASP A 257 17.46 -8.08 -6.11
N GLN A 258 16.89 -9.23 -6.49
CA GLN A 258 17.23 -10.53 -5.89
C GLN A 258 18.70 -10.86 -6.12
N ALA A 259 19.19 -10.68 -7.35
CA ALA A 259 20.59 -10.90 -7.70
C ALA A 259 21.54 -10.01 -6.88
N LEU A 260 21.16 -8.74 -6.67
CA LEU A 260 21.94 -7.82 -5.85
C LEU A 260 22.03 -8.32 -4.39
N PHE A 261 20.90 -8.68 -3.75
CA PHE A 261 20.92 -9.13 -2.36
C PHE A 261 21.70 -10.45 -2.18
N GLN A 262 21.55 -11.42 -3.08
CA GLN A 262 22.35 -12.64 -3.05
C GLN A 262 23.83 -12.38 -3.32
N GLY A 263 24.17 -11.50 -4.27
CA GLY A 263 25.54 -11.09 -4.55
C GLY A 263 26.20 -10.39 -3.36
N LEU A 264 25.49 -9.51 -2.67
CA LEU A 264 25.95 -8.86 -1.44
C LEU A 264 26.15 -9.88 -0.31
N ALA A 265 25.20 -10.81 -0.13
CA ALA A 265 25.31 -11.88 0.87
C ALA A 265 26.51 -12.79 0.60
N LYS A 266 26.76 -13.12 -0.69
CA LYS A 266 27.96 -13.87 -1.10
C LYS A 266 29.25 -13.13 -0.75
N LEU A 267 29.37 -11.85 -1.07
CA LEU A 267 30.56 -11.06 -0.75
C LEU A 267 30.79 -10.93 0.76
N VAL A 268 29.72 -10.79 1.56
CA VAL A 268 29.79 -10.80 3.02
C VAL A 268 30.30 -12.17 3.52
N LEU A 269 29.83 -13.28 2.93
CA LEU A 269 30.27 -14.63 3.25
C LEU A 269 31.72 -14.89 2.82
N ASP A 270 32.12 -14.43 1.63
CA ASP A 270 33.49 -14.54 1.13
C ASP A 270 34.48 -13.76 2.02
N ALA A 271 34.06 -12.62 2.56
CA ALA A 271 34.87 -11.85 3.52
C ALA A 271 35.01 -12.59 4.87
N GLU A 272 33.97 -13.26 5.35
CA GLU A 272 34.05 -14.12 6.53
C GLU A 272 34.97 -15.33 6.28
N ASP A 273 34.87 -15.97 5.12
CA ASP A 273 35.73 -17.10 4.75
C ASP A 273 37.20 -16.67 4.68
N ALA A 274 37.50 -15.45 4.27
CA ALA A 274 38.84 -14.87 4.22
C ALA A 274 39.37 -14.47 5.61
N ALA A 275 38.50 -14.05 6.54
CA ALA A 275 38.86 -13.65 7.90
C ALA A 275 37.81 -14.17 8.91
N PRO A 276 37.86 -15.49 9.23
CA PRO A 276 36.84 -16.16 10.05
C PRO A 276 36.62 -15.50 11.41
N GLY A 277 35.33 -15.29 11.77
CA GLY A 277 34.90 -14.72 13.04
C GLY A 277 34.96 -13.20 13.11
N THR A 278 35.14 -12.52 11.96
CA THR A 278 35.27 -11.06 11.94
C THR A 278 34.08 -10.34 11.27
N VAL A 279 33.30 -11.04 10.48
CA VAL A 279 32.23 -10.46 9.66
C VAL A 279 30.84 -10.87 10.13
N LEU A 280 30.61 -12.18 10.32
CA LEU A 280 29.31 -12.70 10.72
C LEU A 280 29.09 -12.60 12.23
N ASP A 281 27.83 -12.47 12.66
CA ASP A 281 27.43 -12.56 14.07
C ASP A 281 27.14 -14.05 14.40
N HIS A 282 28.21 -14.81 14.70
CA HIS A 282 28.11 -16.24 14.95
C HIS A 282 27.27 -16.58 16.19
N ASP A 283 27.25 -15.73 17.20
CA ASP A 283 26.43 -15.96 18.40
C ASP A 283 24.95 -15.79 18.04
N PHE A 284 24.58 -14.74 17.31
CA PHE A 284 23.22 -14.56 16.83
C PHE A 284 22.77 -15.70 15.90
N LEU A 285 23.63 -16.11 14.97
CA LEU A 285 23.35 -17.22 14.04
C LEU A 285 23.07 -18.52 14.80
N ARG A 286 23.90 -18.85 15.77
CA ARG A 286 23.77 -20.07 16.57
C ARG A 286 22.51 -20.05 17.45
N GLU A 287 22.27 -18.96 18.15
CA GLU A 287 21.21 -18.85 19.15
C GLU A 287 19.84 -18.60 18.53
N HIS A 288 19.78 -17.73 17.51
CA HIS A 288 18.53 -17.18 17.01
C HIS A 288 18.16 -17.58 15.59
N CYS A 289 19.04 -18.27 14.83
CA CYS A 289 18.78 -18.58 13.43
C CYS A 289 18.69 -20.08 13.15
N ALA A 290 17.98 -20.42 12.07
CA ALA A 290 17.91 -21.75 11.48
C ALA A 290 18.15 -21.67 9.97
N GLY A 291 18.73 -22.72 9.37
CA GLY A 291 18.93 -22.85 7.92
C GLY A 291 20.14 -22.08 7.36
N PHE A 292 21.01 -21.49 8.20
CA PHE A 292 22.16 -20.72 7.72
C PHE A 292 23.16 -21.56 6.91
N ASP A 293 23.46 -22.80 7.33
CA ASP A 293 24.44 -23.64 6.64
C ASP A 293 24.00 -23.96 5.20
N ASP A 294 22.73 -24.27 4.99
CA ASP A 294 22.16 -24.53 3.67
C ASP A 294 22.18 -23.26 2.80
N TYR A 295 21.85 -22.11 3.39
CA TYR A 295 21.92 -20.82 2.70
C TYR A 295 23.36 -20.47 2.31
N ALA A 296 24.32 -20.62 3.20
CA ALA A 296 25.73 -20.38 2.92
C ALA A 296 26.27 -21.33 1.83
N ALA A 297 25.86 -22.60 1.87
CA ALA A 297 26.21 -23.57 0.83
C ALA A 297 25.62 -23.19 -0.54
N HIS A 298 24.39 -22.69 -0.55
CA HIS A 298 23.75 -22.16 -1.77
C HIS A 298 24.53 -20.98 -2.34
N LEU A 299 24.86 -19.98 -1.51
CA LEU A 299 25.63 -18.80 -1.93
C LEU A 299 26.97 -19.18 -2.57
N ARG A 300 27.72 -20.12 -1.95
CA ARG A 300 29.01 -20.57 -2.46
C ARG A 300 28.90 -21.33 -3.78
N ARG A 301 27.87 -22.15 -3.94
CA ARG A 301 27.71 -23.04 -5.09
C ARG A 301 26.99 -22.43 -6.27
N SER A 302 25.94 -21.61 -6.01
CA SER A 302 24.96 -21.24 -7.01
C SER A 302 24.99 -19.76 -7.39
N VAL A 303 25.57 -18.89 -6.55
CA VAL A 303 25.64 -17.45 -6.85
C VAL A 303 26.94 -17.13 -7.58
N ASP A 304 26.79 -16.79 -8.85
CA ASP A 304 27.89 -16.35 -9.73
C ASP A 304 27.86 -14.85 -9.90
N MET A 305 28.99 -14.17 -9.68
CA MET A 305 29.07 -12.70 -9.75
C MET A 305 28.89 -12.15 -11.17
N ASP A 306 29.25 -12.90 -12.22
CA ASP A 306 29.01 -12.47 -13.60
C ASP A 306 27.49 -12.45 -13.89
N THR A 307 26.75 -13.41 -13.38
CA THR A 307 25.27 -13.42 -13.42
C THR A 307 24.68 -12.29 -12.62
N VAL A 308 25.21 -11.98 -11.43
CA VAL A 308 24.78 -10.81 -10.62
C VAL A 308 24.97 -9.50 -11.38
N ILE A 309 26.13 -9.30 -12.00
CA ILE A 309 26.44 -8.12 -12.82
C ILE A 309 25.47 -8.01 -14.01
N ALA A 310 25.25 -9.12 -14.72
CA ALA A 310 24.34 -9.15 -15.86
C ALA A 310 22.89 -8.82 -15.48
N ALA A 311 22.41 -9.38 -14.35
CA ALA A 311 21.06 -9.19 -13.86
C ALA A 311 20.82 -7.77 -13.33
N THR A 312 21.77 -7.23 -12.58
CA THR A 312 21.68 -5.90 -11.96
C THR A 312 22.00 -4.76 -12.91
N GLY A 313 22.89 -5.00 -13.90
CA GLY A 313 23.49 -3.95 -14.72
C GLY A 313 24.49 -3.07 -13.97
N LEU A 314 24.86 -3.42 -12.74
CA LEU A 314 25.86 -2.73 -11.92
C LEU A 314 27.26 -3.29 -12.20
N THR A 315 28.27 -2.49 -11.95
CA THR A 315 29.66 -2.94 -11.99
C THR A 315 30.03 -3.73 -10.73
N LEU A 316 30.97 -4.66 -10.84
CA LEU A 316 31.49 -5.38 -9.67
C LEU A 316 31.97 -4.42 -8.58
N ALA A 317 32.64 -3.32 -8.97
CA ALA A 317 33.12 -2.31 -8.02
C ALA A 317 32.00 -1.66 -7.19
N GLN A 318 30.86 -1.35 -7.80
CA GLN A 318 29.69 -0.80 -7.06
C GLN A 318 29.14 -1.83 -6.06
N ILE A 319 29.03 -3.09 -6.47
CA ILE A 319 28.52 -4.15 -5.59
C ILE A 319 29.50 -4.39 -4.43
N GLN A 320 30.81 -4.45 -4.69
CA GLN A 320 31.87 -4.59 -3.68
C GLN A 320 31.85 -3.43 -2.69
N GLN A 321 31.77 -2.17 -3.17
CA GLN A 321 31.70 -0.98 -2.32
C GLN A 321 30.48 -1.02 -1.39
N THR A 322 29.34 -1.52 -1.87
CA THR A 322 28.13 -1.71 -1.05
C THR A 322 28.34 -2.83 -0.01
N ALA A 323 28.97 -3.95 -0.38
CA ALA A 323 29.31 -5.01 0.56
C ALA A 323 30.28 -4.55 1.65
N GLU A 324 31.30 -3.76 1.29
CA GLU A 324 32.23 -3.14 2.24
C GLU A 324 31.49 -2.22 3.22
N ALA A 325 30.55 -1.41 2.75
CA ALA A 325 29.71 -0.56 3.61
C ALA A 325 28.85 -1.40 4.58
N LEU A 326 28.29 -2.53 4.12
CA LEU A 326 27.55 -3.47 4.97
C LEU A 326 28.45 -4.12 6.03
N ILE A 327 29.66 -4.54 5.66
CA ILE A 327 30.63 -5.13 6.56
C ILE A 327 31.11 -4.13 7.62
N ALA A 328 31.34 -2.90 7.24
CA ALA A 328 31.75 -1.83 8.15
C ALA A 328 30.66 -1.36 9.11
N SER A 329 29.37 -1.50 8.70
CA SER A 329 28.23 -1.06 9.51
C SER A 329 27.99 -1.98 10.71
N THR A 330 27.67 -1.37 11.84
CA THR A 330 27.21 -2.07 13.04
C THR A 330 25.70 -1.99 13.23
N LYS A 331 25.02 -1.10 12.47
CA LYS A 331 23.58 -0.83 12.53
C LYS A 331 23.06 -0.57 11.14
N THR A 332 22.59 -1.62 10.47
CA THR A 332 22.04 -1.53 9.11
C THR A 332 20.54 -1.65 9.11
N ILE A 333 19.87 -0.76 8.40
CA ILE A 333 18.43 -0.84 8.10
C ILE A 333 18.24 -0.99 6.58
N ILE A 334 17.38 -1.94 6.18
CA ILE A 334 16.92 -2.06 4.80
C ILE A 334 15.47 -1.60 4.70
N CYS A 335 15.25 -0.51 3.94
CA CYS A 335 13.93 0.02 3.62
C CYS A 335 13.52 -0.43 2.22
N TRP A 336 12.26 -0.82 2.03
CA TRP A 336 11.74 -1.12 0.71
C TRP A 336 10.26 -0.75 0.55
N ALA A 337 9.81 -0.66 -0.72
CA ALA A 337 8.41 -0.50 -1.07
C ALA A 337 8.07 -1.37 -2.30
N MET A 338 7.08 -0.93 -3.10
CA MET A 338 6.50 -1.71 -4.19
C MET A 338 7.48 -2.12 -5.29
N GLY A 339 8.64 -1.47 -5.40
CA GLY A 339 9.70 -1.89 -6.33
C GLY A 339 10.15 -3.33 -6.13
N LEU A 340 10.12 -3.82 -4.87
CA LEU A 340 10.45 -5.20 -4.53
C LEU A 340 9.20 -6.11 -4.52
N THR A 341 8.08 -5.61 -3.98
CA THR A 341 6.91 -6.46 -3.69
C THR A 341 6.11 -6.85 -4.92
N GLN A 342 6.06 -5.98 -5.94
CA GLN A 342 5.22 -6.14 -7.13
C GLN A 342 6.01 -6.75 -8.30
N GLN A 343 6.82 -7.77 -8.02
CA GLN A 343 7.59 -8.57 -8.98
C GLN A 343 7.30 -10.06 -8.79
N THR A 344 7.51 -10.87 -9.81
CA THR A 344 7.22 -12.32 -9.79
C THR A 344 7.88 -13.04 -8.62
N HIS A 345 9.09 -12.65 -8.26
CA HIS A 345 9.88 -13.23 -7.17
C HIS A 345 10.02 -12.29 -5.96
N GLY A 346 9.02 -11.41 -5.73
CA GLY A 346 9.08 -10.39 -4.67
C GLY A 346 9.26 -10.97 -3.26
N VAL A 347 8.64 -12.12 -2.95
CA VAL A 347 8.82 -12.81 -1.66
C VAL A 347 10.27 -13.26 -1.49
N ALA A 348 10.83 -13.98 -2.47
CA ALA A 348 12.22 -14.44 -2.46
C ALA A 348 13.22 -13.28 -2.34
N THR A 349 13.00 -12.20 -3.08
CA THR A 349 13.84 -10.99 -3.02
C THR A 349 13.88 -10.39 -1.61
N ILE A 350 12.73 -10.35 -0.91
CA ILE A 350 12.65 -9.82 0.45
C ILE A 350 13.30 -10.79 1.45
N GLN A 351 13.12 -12.10 1.26
CA GLN A 351 13.78 -13.12 2.09
C GLN A 351 15.31 -13.00 1.99
N ASP A 352 15.87 -12.79 0.78
CA ASP A 352 17.31 -12.59 0.58
C ASP A 352 17.79 -11.26 1.22
N ALA A 353 16.97 -10.19 1.18
CA ALA A 353 17.27 -8.94 1.89
C ALA A 353 17.28 -9.14 3.44
N VAL A 354 16.34 -9.93 3.97
CA VAL A 354 16.31 -10.29 5.40
C VAL A 354 17.50 -11.14 5.78
N ALA A 355 17.85 -12.15 4.96
CA ALA A 355 19.00 -13.02 5.18
C ALA A 355 20.30 -12.22 5.34
N LEU A 356 20.50 -11.18 4.53
CA LEU A 356 21.66 -10.28 4.64
C LEU A 356 21.75 -9.60 6.02
N LEU A 357 20.60 -9.20 6.61
CA LEU A 357 20.56 -8.64 7.96
C LEU A 357 20.76 -9.71 9.04
N LEU A 358 20.20 -10.91 8.85
CA LEU A 358 20.38 -12.03 9.81
C LEU A 358 21.83 -12.47 9.92
N MET A 359 22.59 -12.51 8.80
CA MET A 359 24.02 -12.84 8.80
C MET A 359 24.83 -11.95 9.76
N ARG A 360 24.36 -10.72 9.97
CA ARG A 360 25.04 -9.69 10.78
C ARG A 360 24.37 -9.40 12.12
N GLY A 361 23.38 -10.21 12.54
CA GLY A 361 22.62 -10.01 13.78
C GLY A 361 21.86 -8.67 13.86
N MET A 362 21.39 -8.16 12.71
CA MET A 362 20.78 -6.84 12.58
C MET A 362 19.26 -6.82 12.83
N ILE A 363 18.70 -7.82 13.50
CA ILE A 363 17.30 -7.86 13.95
C ILE A 363 17.26 -7.86 15.48
N GLY A 364 16.38 -7.03 16.07
CA GLY A 364 16.29 -6.89 17.52
C GLY A 364 17.50 -6.17 18.13
N LYS A 365 18.08 -5.25 17.37
CA LYS A 365 19.20 -4.40 17.75
C LYS A 365 18.84 -2.93 17.47
N PRO A 366 19.00 -2.01 18.43
CA PRO A 366 18.71 -0.60 18.21
C PRO A 366 19.46 -0.03 17.00
N GLY A 367 18.75 0.65 16.13
CA GLY A 367 19.30 1.25 14.91
C GLY A 367 19.49 0.27 13.74
N ALA A 368 18.97 -0.97 13.84
CA ALA A 368 19.09 -1.98 12.80
C ALA A 368 17.79 -2.76 12.59
N GLY A 369 17.52 -3.21 11.37
CA GLY A 369 16.36 -4.03 11.08
C GLY A 369 15.74 -3.85 9.71
N VAL A 370 14.53 -4.36 9.56
CA VAL A 370 13.72 -4.30 8.34
C VAL A 370 12.68 -3.18 8.41
N CYS A 371 12.53 -2.44 7.31
CA CYS A 371 11.59 -1.34 7.19
C CYS A 371 10.76 -1.43 5.90
N PRO A 372 9.74 -2.31 5.83
CA PRO A 372 8.73 -2.26 4.77
C PRO A 372 7.91 -0.99 4.91
N VAL A 373 8.08 -0.04 3.98
CA VAL A 373 7.45 1.28 4.08
C VAL A 373 6.04 1.22 3.50
N ARG A 374 5.04 1.11 4.38
CA ARG A 374 3.63 0.97 4.03
C ARG A 374 3.07 2.24 3.38
N GLY A 375 2.23 2.05 2.35
CA GLY A 375 1.69 3.15 1.56
C GLY A 375 0.55 3.92 2.22
N HIS A 376 -0.56 3.25 2.52
CA HIS A 376 -1.79 3.87 3.03
C HIS A 376 -1.75 4.11 4.54
N SER A 377 -2.50 5.12 4.98
CA SER A 377 -2.45 5.64 6.36
C SER A 377 -2.82 4.66 7.47
N ASN A 378 -3.58 3.59 7.17
CA ASN A 378 -3.94 2.54 8.13
C ASN A 378 -3.88 1.12 7.54
N VAL A 379 -3.20 0.90 6.44
CA VAL A 379 -3.15 -0.43 5.80
C VAL A 379 -2.58 -1.52 6.71
N GLN A 380 -1.73 -1.16 7.67
CA GLN A 380 -1.22 -2.09 8.68
C GLN A 380 -2.25 -2.32 9.78
N GLY A 381 -2.94 -1.26 10.22
CA GLY A 381 -4.03 -1.36 11.19
C GLY A 381 -5.22 -2.16 10.68
N ASP A 382 -5.60 -2.02 9.42
CA ASP A 382 -6.64 -2.85 8.82
C ASP A 382 -6.33 -4.35 9.00
N ARG A 383 -5.10 -4.76 8.71
CA ARG A 383 -4.63 -6.15 8.90
C ARG A 383 -4.61 -6.56 10.38
N THR A 384 -4.15 -5.68 11.25
CA THR A 384 -4.15 -5.91 12.70
C THR A 384 -5.57 -6.09 13.22
N MET A 385 -6.55 -5.36 12.69
CA MET A 385 -7.97 -5.45 13.06
C MET A 385 -8.71 -6.64 12.43
N GLY A 386 -8.04 -7.44 11.60
CA GLY A 386 -8.59 -8.66 11.03
C GLY A 386 -9.10 -8.55 9.60
N ILE A 387 -8.82 -7.47 8.87
CA ILE A 387 -9.05 -7.38 7.44
C ILE A 387 -7.97 -8.20 6.73
N TRP A 388 -8.20 -9.48 6.64
CA TRP A 388 -7.35 -10.45 5.95
C TRP A 388 -8.11 -11.74 5.71
N GLU A 389 -7.98 -12.28 4.52
CA GLU A 389 -8.68 -13.49 4.09
C GLU A 389 -8.13 -14.78 4.72
N LYS A 390 -6.97 -14.71 5.41
CA LYS A 390 -6.23 -15.86 5.98
C LYS A 390 -5.96 -15.69 7.49
N MET A 391 -6.91 -15.14 8.24
CA MET A 391 -6.72 -14.92 9.68
C MET A 391 -6.41 -16.22 10.42
N PRO A 392 -5.46 -16.20 11.39
CA PRO A 392 -5.10 -17.38 12.15
C PRO A 392 -6.23 -17.82 13.08
N GLU A 393 -6.26 -19.13 13.39
CA GLU A 393 -7.26 -19.74 14.26
C GLU A 393 -7.37 -19.04 15.65
N SER A 394 -6.25 -18.60 16.20
CA SER A 394 -6.25 -17.89 17.50
C SER A 394 -7.08 -16.61 17.49
N PHE A 395 -7.03 -15.84 16.39
CA PHE A 395 -7.84 -14.64 16.22
C PHE A 395 -9.32 -15.00 16.05
N LEU A 396 -9.61 -15.98 15.17
CA LEU A 396 -10.99 -16.39 14.89
C LEU A 396 -11.67 -16.98 16.15
N ALA A 397 -10.95 -17.78 16.92
CA ALA A 397 -11.46 -18.34 18.17
C ALA A 397 -11.72 -17.26 19.24
N ALA A 398 -10.84 -16.25 19.35
CA ALA A 398 -11.04 -15.12 20.26
C ALA A 398 -12.25 -14.27 19.84
N LEU A 399 -12.42 -14.04 18.52
CA LEU A 399 -13.58 -13.33 17.98
C LEU A 399 -14.90 -14.07 18.26
N ASP A 400 -14.90 -15.38 18.02
CA ASP A 400 -16.07 -16.23 18.28
C ASP A 400 -16.44 -16.25 19.78
N ALA A 401 -15.45 -16.32 20.66
CA ALA A 401 -15.65 -16.31 22.10
C ALA A 401 -16.20 -14.97 22.62
N GLU A 402 -15.70 -13.84 22.09
CA GLU A 402 -16.14 -12.50 22.48
C GLU A 402 -17.59 -12.24 22.09
N PHE A 403 -18.00 -12.66 20.88
CA PHE A 403 -19.28 -12.25 20.30
C PHE A 403 -20.32 -13.37 20.21
N GLY A 404 -19.97 -14.61 20.53
CA GLY A 404 -20.87 -15.75 20.40
C GLY A 404 -21.25 -16.06 18.95
N ILE A 405 -20.34 -15.80 18.01
CA ILE A 405 -20.51 -16.09 16.60
C ILE A 405 -19.72 -17.34 16.20
N ARG A 406 -19.80 -17.73 14.93
CA ARG A 406 -19.05 -18.83 14.35
C ARG A 406 -18.37 -18.35 13.06
N SER A 407 -17.15 -17.86 13.17
CA SER A 407 -16.35 -17.43 12.02
C SER A 407 -15.98 -18.60 11.11
N PRO A 408 -15.99 -18.43 9.77
CA PRO A 408 -15.48 -19.43 8.84
C PRO A 408 -13.98 -19.67 9.05
N ARG A 409 -13.53 -20.93 8.83
CA ARG A 409 -12.11 -21.33 8.97
C ARG A 409 -11.41 -21.45 7.62
N GLU A 410 -12.16 -21.57 6.54
CA GLU A 410 -11.61 -21.59 5.18
C GLU A 410 -11.04 -20.23 4.82
N HIS A 411 -9.94 -20.23 4.05
CA HIS A 411 -9.40 -19.01 3.49
C HIS A 411 -10.41 -18.37 2.55
N GLY A 412 -10.52 -17.05 2.60
CA GLY A 412 -11.31 -16.28 1.67
C GLY A 412 -10.54 -15.90 0.41
N LEU A 413 -11.13 -15.02 -0.39
CA LEU A 413 -10.57 -14.49 -1.63
C LEU A 413 -9.73 -13.24 -1.34
N ASP A 414 -8.52 -13.18 -1.90
CA ASP A 414 -7.74 -11.95 -1.99
C ASP A 414 -8.25 -11.05 -3.15
N ALA A 415 -7.56 -9.93 -3.44
CA ALA A 415 -8.02 -8.98 -4.44
C ALA A 415 -8.04 -9.56 -5.87
N VAL A 416 -7.06 -10.38 -6.25
CA VAL A 416 -6.98 -11.01 -7.57
C VAL A 416 -8.00 -12.12 -7.70
N ASP A 417 -8.09 -12.98 -6.68
CA ASP A 417 -9.06 -14.07 -6.65
C ASP A 417 -10.49 -13.57 -6.59
N SER A 418 -10.73 -12.42 -5.95
CA SER A 418 -12.05 -11.75 -5.97
C SER A 418 -12.44 -11.30 -7.36
N ILE A 419 -11.51 -10.74 -8.15
CA ILE A 419 -11.79 -10.36 -9.55
C ILE A 419 -12.06 -11.62 -10.39
N ARG A 420 -11.27 -12.69 -10.20
CA ARG A 420 -11.51 -13.98 -10.85
C ARG A 420 -12.90 -14.53 -10.54
N ALA A 421 -13.28 -14.55 -9.25
CA ALA A 421 -14.58 -15.05 -8.81
C ALA A 421 -15.74 -14.24 -9.41
N MET A 422 -15.64 -12.91 -9.47
CA MET A 422 -16.63 -12.05 -10.11
C MET A 422 -16.66 -12.27 -11.63
N ARG A 423 -15.51 -12.39 -12.31
CA ARG A 423 -15.40 -12.69 -13.75
C ARG A 423 -16.06 -14.02 -14.09
N ASP A 424 -15.83 -15.03 -13.27
CA ASP A 424 -16.32 -16.40 -13.50
C ASP A 424 -17.77 -16.61 -12.98
N GLY A 425 -18.39 -15.56 -12.41
CA GLY A 425 -19.76 -15.56 -11.90
C GLY A 425 -19.98 -16.35 -10.61
N THR A 426 -18.90 -16.72 -9.91
CA THR A 426 -18.97 -17.39 -8.59
C THR A 426 -19.11 -16.40 -7.43
N ALA A 427 -18.86 -15.10 -7.68
CA ALA A 427 -19.21 -14.01 -6.78
C ALA A 427 -20.08 -12.99 -7.55
N SER A 428 -21.18 -12.57 -6.94
CA SER A 428 -22.20 -11.72 -7.56
C SER A 428 -22.49 -10.43 -6.79
N VAL A 429 -21.95 -10.27 -5.60
CA VAL A 429 -22.08 -9.05 -4.78
C VAL A 429 -20.70 -8.51 -4.46
N PHE A 430 -20.49 -7.21 -4.72
CA PHE A 430 -19.28 -6.49 -4.38
C PHE A 430 -19.59 -5.29 -3.48
N ILE A 431 -18.94 -5.21 -2.33
CA ILE A 431 -19.04 -4.08 -1.40
C ILE A 431 -17.64 -3.53 -1.15
N GLY A 432 -17.38 -2.29 -1.60
CA GLY A 432 -16.10 -1.60 -1.43
C GLY A 432 -16.14 -0.55 -0.32
N MET A 433 -15.31 -0.73 0.72
CA MET A 433 -15.08 0.25 1.77
C MET A 433 -13.93 1.16 1.40
N GLY A 434 -14.24 2.32 0.81
CA GLY A 434 -13.27 3.30 0.34
C GLY A 434 -12.51 2.87 -0.92
N GLY A 435 -11.57 3.71 -1.34
CA GLY A 435 -10.71 3.45 -2.50
C GLY A 435 -11.37 3.74 -3.85
N ASN A 436 -10.67 3.31 -4.90
CA ASN A 436 -11.11 3.33 -6.29
C ASN A 436 -10.70 1.99 -6.90
N PHE A 437 -11.45 0.94 -6.59
CA PHE A 437 -11.09 -0.45 -6.91
C PHE A 437 -10.81 -0.64 -8.39
N VAL A 438 -11.69 -0.15 -9.28
CA VAL A 438 -11.55 -0.28 -10.74
C VAL A 438 -10.21 0.24 -11.26
N SER A 439 -9.81 1.44 -10.82
CA SER A 439 -8.56 2.04 -11.31
C SER A 439 -7.33 1.60 -10.53
N ALA A 440 -7.51 0.99 -9.35
CA ALA A 440 -6.40 0.52 -8.51
C ALA A 440 -5.93 -0.89 -8.85
N THR A 441 -6.82 -1.71 -9.42
CA THR A 441 -6.56 -3.13 -9.71
C THR A 441 -5.94 -3.33 -11.10
N PRO A 442 -5.27 -4.48 -11.34
CA PRO A 442 -4.70 -4.81 -12.64
C PRO A 442 -5.78 -5.16 -13.66
N ASP A 443 -5.38 -5.29 -14.93
CA ASP A 443 -6.23 -5.76 -16.04
C ASP A 443 -7.57 -5.03 -16.07
N THR A 444 -7.53 -3.72 -16.34
CA THR A 444 -8.67 -2.82 -16.20
C THR A 444 -9.92 -3.34 -16.92
N ASP A 445 -9.79 -3.86 -18.15
CA ASP A 445 -10.91 -4.36 -18.93
C ASP A 445 -11.54 -5.60 -18.28
N THR A 446 -10.73 -6.52 -17.78
CA THR A 446 -11.19 -7.72 -17.05
C THR A 446 -11.87 -7.33 -15.74
N THR A 447 -11.29 -6.40 -15.00
CA THR A 447 -11.87 -5.91 -13.74
C THR A 447 -13.20 -5.18 -13.95
N GLU A 448 -13.27 -4.32 -14.97
CA GLU A 448 -14.54 -3.65 -15.33
C GLU A 448 -15.62 -4.66 -15.74
N ALA A 449 -15.27 -5.65 -16.57
CA ALA A 449 -16.20 -6.69 -16.99
C ALA A 449 -16.69 -7.52 -15.80
N ALA A 450 -15.81 -7.89 -14.88
CA ALA A 450 -16.13 -8.64 -13.67
C ALA A 450 -17.16 -7.90 -12.79
N LEU A 451 -16.94 -6.61 -12.52
CA LEU A 451 -17.87 -5.79 -11.73
C LEU A 451 -19.22 -5.58 -12.42
N ARG A 452 -19.22 -5.41 -13.76
CA ARG A 452 -20.48 -5.30 -14.54
C ARG A 452 -21.31 -6.60 -14.52
N GLY A 453 -20.65 -7.74 -14.30
CA GLY A 453 -21.30 -9.05 -14.13
C GLY A 453 -22.00 -9.21 -12.77
N CYS A 454 -21.69 -8.39 -11.77
CA CYS A 454 -22.30 -8.49 -10.45
C CYS A 454 -23.79 -8.13 -10.44
N ALA A 455 -24.54 -8.78 -9.57
CA ALA A 455 -25.93 -8.42 -9.28
C ALA A 455 -26.01 -7.10 -8.53
N LEU A 456 -25.05 -6.87 -7.57
CA LEU A 456 -24.98 -5.68 -6.76
C LEU A 456 -23.54 -5.19 -6.62
N THR A 457 -23.35 -3.88 -6.78
CA THR A 457 -22.11 -3.18 -6.41
C THR A 457 -22.41 -2.05 -5.43
N VAL A 458 -21.69 -1.98 -4.32
CA VAL A 458 -21.83 -0.94 -3.29
C VAL A 458 -20.49 -0.25 -3.06
N GLN A 459 -20.48 1.07 -3.06
CA GLN A 459 -19.28 1.86 -2.82
C GLN A 459 -19.49 2.81 -1.61
N VAL A 460 -18.79 2.55 -0.52
CA VAL A 460 -18.72 3.48 0.61
C VAL A 460 -17.57 4.45 0.34
N SER A 461 -17.85 5.73 0.12
CA SER A 461 -16.87 6.67 -0.40
C SER A 461 -17.09 8.10 0.08
N THR A 462 -16.01 8.89 0.05
CA THR A 462 -16.03 10.33 0.34
C THR A 462 -16.17 11.19 -0.92
N LYS A 463 -15.73 10.70 -2.09
CA LYS A 463 -15.66 11.43 -3.36
C LYS A 463 -15.98 10.51 -4.54
N LEU A 464 -16.44 11.11 -5.63
CA LEU A 464 -16.72 10.37 -6.87
C LEU A 464 -15.43 9.90 -7.54
N ASN A 465 -15.44 8.66 -8.04
CA ASN A 465 -14.36 8.04 -8.80
C ASN A 465 -14.92 6.99 -9.78
N ARG A 466 -14.06 6.32 -10.53
CA ARG A 466 -14.44 5.35 -11.57
C ARG A 466 -15.26 4.17 -11.04
N SER A 467 -14.99 3.72 -9.82
CA SER A 467 -15.69 2.57 -9.22
C SER A 467 -17.20 2.79 -9.02
N HIS A 468 -17.64 4.04 -8.94
CA HIS A 468 -19.06 4.37 -8.87
C HIS A 468 -19.78 4.28 -10.23
N LEU A 469 -19.03 4.19 -11.32
CA LEU A 469 -19.54 4.26 -12.69
C LEU A 469 -19.45 2.93 -13.41
N VAL A 470 -18.60 2.02 -12.93
CA VAL A 470 -18.52 0.62 -13.39
C VAL A 470 -19.38 -0.19 -12.44
N THR A 471 -20.63 -0.39 -12.81
CA THR A 471 -21.69 -0.87 -11.93
C THR A 471 -22.15 -2.26 -12.29
N GLY A 472 -22.54 -3.05 -11.29
CA GLY A 472 -23.36 -4.21 -11.45
C GLY A 472 -24.79 -3.88 -11.92
N ARG A 473 -25.67 -4.86 -11.92
CA ARG A 473 -27.08 -4.68 -12.29
C ARG A 473 -27.80 -3.65 -11.42
N THR A 474 -27.52 -3.65 -10.12
CA THR A 474 -27.90 -2.61 -9.14
C THR A 474 -26.62 -2.02 -8.55
N ALA A 475 -26.59 -0.71 -8.33
CA ALA A 475 -25.44 -0.07 -7.70
C ALA A 475 -25.87 0.93 -6.62
N LEU A 476 -25.11 1.00 -5.51
CA LEU A 476 -25.31 1.99 -4.47
C LEU A 476 -24.03 2.79 -4.21
N ILE A 477 -24.21 4.06 -3.93
CA ILE A 477 -23.17 4.96 -3.41
C ILE A 477 -23.59 5.34 -2.00
N LEU A 478 -22.73 5.06 -1.02
CA LEU A 478 -22.96 5.38 0.40
C LEU A 478 -21.92 6.42 0.84
N PRO A 479 -22.33 7.68 1.07
CA PRO A 479 -21.38 8.75 1.38
C PRO A 479 -20.89 8.66 2.82
N SER A 480 -19.56 8.68 3.01
CA SER A 480 -18.94 8.62 4.32
C SER A 480 -18.32 9.94 4.77
N LEU A 481 -18.19 10.10 6.08
CA LEU A 481 -17.36 11.14 6.68
C LEU A 481 -15.91 10.96 6.24
N GLY A 482 -15.21 12.07 6.02
CA GLY A 482 -13.78 12.08 5.87
C GLY A 482 -13.07 12.12 7.23
N ARG A 483 -11.77 11.85 7.24
CA ARG A 483 -10.97 11.91 8.48
C ARG A 483 -10.91 13.30 9.09
N THR A 484 -11.09 14.35 8.28
CA THR A 484 -11.16 15.75 8.72
C THR A 484 -12.50 16.15 9.33
N ASP A 485 -13.57 15.37 9.10
CA ASP A 485 -14.92 15.69 9.53
C ASP A 485 -15.13 15.31 11.02
N LYS A 486 -15.98 16.11 11.71
CA LYS A 486 -16.45 15.74 13.04
C LYS A 486 -17.39 14.54 12.93
N ASP A 487 -17.14 13.53 13.74
CA ASP A 487 -18.08 12.44 13.98
C ASP A 487 -18.79 12.65 15.32
N VAL A 488 -20.12 12.66 15.30
CA VAL A 488 -20.95 12.82 16.49
C VAL A 488 -22.03 11.75 16.48
N GLN A 489 -21.95 10.81 17.43
CA GLN A 489 -22.91 9.73 17.58
C GLN A 489 -23.58 9.85 18.95
N SER A 490 -24.90 9.75 19.01
CA SER A 490 -25.68 9.88 20.26
C SER A 490 -25.30 11.10 21.11
N GLY A 491 -24.95 12.24 20.46
CA GLY A 491 -24.53 13.48 21.10
C GLY A 491 -23.06 13.48 21.60
N LYS A 492 -22.33 12.37 21.51
CA LYS A 492 -20.93 12.23 21.90
C LYS A 492 -20.03 12.40 20.67
N LYS A 493 -18.99 13.22 20.78
CA LYS A 493 -17.94 13.30 19.76
C LYS A 493 -17.12 12.03 19.78
N GLN A 494 -17.02 11.37 18.66
CA GLN A 494 -16.23 10.15 18.48
C GLN A 494 -14.80 10.48 18.06
N GLN A 495 -13.93 9.52 18.30
CA GLN A 495 -12.53 9.49 17.86
C GLN A 495 -12.25 8.11 17.31
N VAL A 496 -11.49 8.04 16.25
CA VAL A 496 -11.03 6.78 15.67
C VAL A 496 -9.53 6.62 15.90
N THR A 497 -9.01 5.43 15.65
CA THR A 497 -7.58 5.14 15.76
C THR A 497 -7.01 4.61 14.44
N VAL A 498 -5.71 4.77 14.26
CA VAL A 498 -4.93 4.23 13.15
C VAL A 498 -3.62 3.64 13.66
N GLU A 499 -3.06 2.68 12.92
CA GLU A 499 -1.73 2.11 13.13
C GLU A 499 -0.80 2.52 12.00
N ASP A 500 0.33 3.13 12.33
CA ASP A 500 1.34 3.55 11.37
C ASP A 500 2.28 2.40 10.92
N SER A 501 3.21 2.68 10.00
CA SER A 501 4.16 1.69 9.46
C SER A 501 5.11 1.09 10.48
N MET A 502 5.23 1.68 11.67
CA MET A 502 6.11 1.23 12.74
C MET A 502 5.35 0.70 13.96
N SER A 503 4.07 0.33 13.73
CA SER A 503 3.18 -0.26 14.73
C SER A 503 2.85 0.65 15.92
N MET A 504 2.87 1.97 15.71
CA MET A 504 2.33 2.92 16.69
C MET A 504 0.84 3.16 16.44
N VAL A 505 0.04 3.08 17.47
CA VAL A 505 -1.41 3.31 17.42
C VAL A 505 -1.73 4.70 17.96
N HIS A 506 -2.42 5.50 17.15
CA HIS A 506 -2.72 6.90 17.43
C HIS A 506 -4.21 7.19 17.40
N LEU A 507 -4.67 8.18 18.21
CA LEU A 507 -6.00 8.77 18.10
C LEU A 507 -6.07 9.77 16.95
N SER A 508 -7.18 9.74 16.23
CA SER A 508 -7.49 10.65 15.13
C SER A 508 -8.88 11.25 15.31
N ARG A 509 -8.98 12.60 15.24
CA ARG A 509 -10.22 13.34 15.48
C ARG A 509 -10.41 14.48 14.50
N GLY A 510 -11.36 14.36 13.61
CA GLY A 510 -11.75 15.42 12.70
C GLY A 510 -12.39 16.60 13.41
N SER A 511 -12.35 17.76 12.79
CA SER A 511 -12.86 19.02 13.36
C SER A 511 -13.77 19.82 12.44
N LEU A 512 -13.87 19.43 11.16
CA LEU A 512 -14.72 20.13 10.18
C LEU A 512 -16.18 19.73 10.34
N THR A 513 -17.06 20.64 10.05
CA THR A 513 -18.48 20.32 9.84
C THR A 513 -18.57 19.48 8.56
N PRO A 514 -19.24 18.32 8.59
CA PRO A 514 -19.46 17.47 7.42
C PRO A 514 -20.02 18.24 6.22
N ALA A 515 -19.70 17.78 5.01
CA ALA A 515 -20.12 18.43 3.77
C ALA A 515 -21.64 18.34 3.50
N GLY A 516 -22.34 17.47 4.19
CA GLY A 516 -23.79 17.28 4.15
C GLY A 516 -24.29 16.63 5.43
N ASP A 517 -25.58 16.70 5.67
CA ASP A 517 -26.26 16.14 6.84
C ASP A 517 -26.56 14.64 6.70
N GLN A 518 -26.48 14.10 5.48
CA GLN A 518 -26.69 12.69 5.19
C GLN A 518 -25.40 11.85 5.25
N LEU A 519 -24.23 12.44 5.55
CA LEU A 519 -23.03 11.67 5.71
C LEU A 519 -23.04 10.86 7.02
N ARG A 520 -22.60 9.60 6.95
CA ARG A 520 -22.38 8.75 8.12
C ARG A 520 -20.92 8.34 8.24
N SER A 521 -20.47 8.04 9.45
CA SER A 521 -19.15 7.42 9.63
C SER A 521 -19.15 5.99 9.09
N GLU A 522 -17.97 5.48 8.74
CA GLU A 522 -17.80 4.09 8.29
C GLU A 522 -18.33 3.11 9.35
N VAL A 523 -18.09 3.37 10.65
CA VAL A 523 -18.64 2.58 11.75
C VAL A 523 -20.17 2.57 11.72
N ALA A 524 -20.80 3.74 11.58
CA ALA A 524 -22.26 3.84 11.55
C ALA A 524 -22.88 3.17 10.31
N ILE A 525 -22.18 3.22 9.17
CA ILE A 525 -22.60 2.54 7.93
C ILE A 525 -22.55 1.02 8.13
N VAL A 526 -21.44 0.49 8.63
CA VAL A 526 -21.27 -0.95 8.85
C VAL A 526 -22.26 -1.47 9.89
N CYS A 527 -22.38 -0.81 11.05
CA CYS A 527 -23.28 -1.23 12.10
C CYS A 527 -24.75 -1.13 11.67
N GLY A 528 -25.13 -0.10 10.89
CA GLY A 528 -26.47 0.03 10.33
C GLY A 528 -26.80 -1.09 9.32
N LEU A 529 -25.84 -1.44 8.46
CA LEU A 529 -25.99 -2.58 7.55
C LEU A 529 -26.09 -3.90 8.31
N ALA A 530 -25.27 -4.10 9.34
CA ALA A 530 -25.30 -5.29 10.18
C ALA A 530 -26.66 -5.45 10.90
N GLN A 531 -27.22 -4.36 11.44
CA GLN A 531 -28.56 -4.38 12.03
C GLN A 531 -29.63 -4.75 11.02
N ALA A 532 -29.56 -4.22 9.79
CA ALA A 532 -30.49 -4.59 8.73
C ALA A 532 -30.31 -6.05 8.27
N LEU A 533 -29.09 -6.58 8.31
CA LEU A 533 -28.76 -7.94 7.88
C LEU A 533 -29.16 -9.00 8.91
N PHE A 534 -28.83 -8.79 10.18
CA PHE A 534 -28.99 -9.78 11.26
C PHE A 534 -30.19 -9.56 12.14
N GLY A 535 -30.78 -8.37 12.13
CA GLY A 535 -31.87 -7.98 13.04
C GLY A 535 -31.39 -7.49 14.41
N PRO A 536 -32.35 -7.06 15.26
CA PRO A 536 -32.01 -6.40 16.54
C PRO A 536 -31.53 -7.37 17.64
N ASP A 537 -31.84 -8.66 17.53
CA ASP A 537 -31.54 -9.68 18.55
C ASP A 537 -30.19 -10.37 18.35
N HIS A 538 -29.36 -9.86 17.44
CA HIS A 538 -28.02 -10.42 17.18
C HIS A 538 -27.10 -10.24 18.40
N SER A 539 -26.23 -11.22 18.67
CA SER A 539 -25.32 -11.23 19.83
C SER A 539 -24.31 -10.07 19.84
N VAL A 540 -23.96 -9.54 18.68
CA VAL A 540 -23.06 -8.37 18.55
C VAL A 540 -23.87 -7.09 18.82
N PRO A 541 -23.39 -6.19 19.71
CA PRO A 541 -24.12 -4.98 20.10
C PRO A 541 -23.94 -3.81 19.13
N TRP A 542 -24.39 -3.97 17.88
CA TRP A 542 -24.15 -3.02 16.78
C TRP A 542 -24.59 -1.58 17.07
N ALA A 543 -25.76 -1.42 17.76
CA ALA A 543 -26.26 -0.10 18.14
C ALA A 543 -25.35 0.59 19.16
N GLU A 544 -24.81 -0.16 20.11
CA GLU A 544 -23.91 0.35 21.14
C GLU A 544 -22.56 0.73 20.56
N PHE A 545 -22.07 -0.04 19.60
CA PHE A 545 -20.84 0.27 18.85
C PHE A 545 -20.97 1.59 18.06
N THR A 546 -22.13 1.82 17.43
CA THR A 546 -22.40 3.09 16.79
C THR A 546 -22.43 4.25 17.79
N ALA A 547 -23.06 4.06 18.94
CA ALA A 547 -23.22 5.11 19.93
C ALA A 547 -21.91 5.52 20.62
N ASP A 548 -20.99 4.57 20.83
CA ASP A 548 -19.72 4.82 21.53
C ASP A 548 -18.60 3.91 21.05
N TYR A 549 -17.59 4.48 20.37
CA TYR A 549 -16.44 3.74 19.82
C TYR A 549 -15.49 3.22 20.91
N ASP A 550 -15.56 3.75 22.14
CA ASP A 550 -14.80 3.18 23.26
C ASP A 550 -15.18 1.71 23.50
N ARG A 551 -16.45 1.33 23.26
CA ARG A 551 -16.93 -0.06 23.37
C ARG A 551 -16.32 -0.97 22.30
N ILE A 552 -16.11 -0.46 21.10
CA ILE A 552 -15.42 -1.22 20.05
C ILE A 552 -13.98 -1.49 20.48
N ARG A 553 -13.28 -0.48 21.02
CA ARG A 553 -11.92 -0.62 21.52
C ARG A 553 -11.81 -1.57 22.71
N ASP A 554 -12.81 -1.61 23.59
CA ASP A 554 -12.88 -2.59 24.68
C ASP A 554 -12.98 -4.02 24.15
N SER A 555 -13.76 -4.25 23.08
CA SER A 555 -13.84 -5.56 22.41
C SER A 555 -12.53 -5.89 21.66
N ILE A 556 -11.92 -4.93 20.96
CA ILE A 556 -10.60 -5.11 20.35
C ILE A 556 -9.57 -5.56 21.40
N ALA A 557 -9.58 -4.94 22.58
CA ALA A 557 -8.67 -5.28 23.69
C ALA A 557 -8.83 -6.73 24.18
N ARG A 558 -10.04 -7.31 24.06
CA ARG A 558 -10.30 -8.71 24.44
C ARG A 558 -9.98 -9.72 23.32
N VAL A 559 -9.98 -9.28 22.07
CA VAL A 559 -9.75 -10.15 20.89
C VAL A 559 -8.29 -10.13 20.43
N ILE A 560 -7.64 -8.98 20.47
CA ILE A 560 -6.34 -8.76 19.83
C ILE A 560 -5.25 -8.53 20.90
N PRO A 561 -4.26 -9.43 21.03
CA PRO A 561 -3.14 -9.25 21.95
C PRO A 561 -2.37 -7.94 21.67
N GLY A 562 -1.93 -7.26 22.73
CA GLY A 562 -1.22 -5.97 22.68
C GLY A 562 -2.12 -4.76 22.83
N PHE A 563 -3.45 -4.93 22.74
CA PHE A 563 -4.43 -3.88 22.89
C PHE A 563 -5.06 -3.82 24.30
N GLU A 564 -4.54 -4.53 25.29
CA GLU A 564 -5.00 -4.45 26.67
C GLU A 564 -5.02 -2.98 27.14
N ASP A 565 -6.06 -2.56 27.83
CA ASP A 565 -6.28 -1.17 28.26
C ASP A 565 -6.26 -0.14 27.09
N PHE A 566 -6.74 -0.54 25.92
CA PHE A 566 -6.68 0.24 24.69
C PHE A 566 -7.13 1.69 24.87
N ASN A 567 -8.31 1.89 25.43
CA ASN A 567 -8.87 3.23 25.64
C ASN A 567 -8.00 4.13 26.51
N THR A 568 -7.25 3.57 27.46
CA THR A 568 -6.30 4.32 28.33
C THR A 568 -5.00 4.59 27.60
N LYS A 569 -4.39 3.55 27.02
CA LYS A 569 -3.08 3.66 26.33
C LYS A 569 -3.12 4.64 25.17
N VAL A 570 -4.15 4.59 24.33
CA VAL A 570 -4.22 5.43 23.13
C VAL A 570 -4.46 6.91 23.42
N ARG A 571 -4.98 7.24 24.61
CA ARG A 571 -5.11 8.62 25.08
C ARG A 571 -3.83 9.21 25.65
N GLY A 572 -2.78 8.41 25.74
CA GLY A 572 -1.43 8.89 26.05
C GLY A 572 -0.92 9.91 25.01
N PRO A 573 0.11 10.69 25.33
CA PRO A 573 0.56 11.83 24.51
C PRO A 573 1.03 11.43 23.10
N ASP A 574 1.52 10.21 22.91
CA ASP A 574 2.03 9.71 21.64
C ASP A 574 1.33 8.40 21.19
N GLY A 575 0.16 8.08 21.80
CA GLY A 575 -0.47 6.78 21.61
C GLY A 575 0.35 5.66 22.28
N PHE A 576 0.42 4.48 21.63
CA PHE A 576 1.23 3.37 22.12
C PHE A 576 1.75 2.49 21.00
N GLY A 577 2.90 1.83 21.23
CA GLY A 577 3.47 0.85 20.31
C GLY A 577 2.93 -0.55 20.57
N LEU A 578 2.66 -1.27 19.49
CA LEU A 578 2.30 -2.70 19.58
C LEU A 578 3.55 -3.55 19.84
N PRO A 579 3.41 -4.66 20.58
CA PRO A 579 4.48 -5.61 20.79
C PRO A 579 5.02 -6.15 19.46
N HIS A 580 6.34 -6.29 19.37
CA HIS A 580 7.01 -6.85 18.20
C HIS A 580 8.11 -7.81 18.68
N PRO A 581 7.80 -9.09 18.93
CA PRO A 581 8.71 -10.02 19.57
C PRO A 581 10.12 -10.08 18.97
N PRO A 582 10.32 -10.10 17.62
CA PRO A 582 11.65 -10.04 17.03
C PRO A 582 12.45 -8.78 17.35
N ARG A 583 11.78 -7.61 17.37
CA ARG A 583 12.41 -6.32 17.68
C ARG A 583 12.71 -6.19 19.17
N ASP A 584 11.72 -6.51 20.02
CA ASP A 584 11.75 -6.18 21.44
C ASP A 584 12.52 -7.22 22.28
N GLU A 585 12.48 -8.50 21.85
CA GLU A 585 12.94 -9.64 22.65
C GLU A 585 13.89 -10.59 21.88
N ARG A 586 14.16 -10.38 20.59
CA ARG A 586 14.80 -11.34 19.68
C ARG A 586 14.11 -12.72 19.70
N ARG A 587 12.81 -12.73 19.92
CA ARG A 587 11.98 -13.93 19.92
C ARG A 587 11.25 -14.05 18.59
N PHE A 588 11.54 -15.11 17.86
CA PHE A 588 11.01 -15.36 16.52
C PHE A 588 9.87 -16.39 16.58
N VAL A 589 8.66 -15.99 16.17
CA VAL A 589 7.45 -16.84 16.22
C VAL A 589 7.26 -17.52 14.86
N THR A 590 8.26 -18.26 14.43
CA THR A 590 8.27 -19.09 13.23
C THR A 590 8.04 -20.56 13.61
N ASP A 591 7.88 -21.43 12.63
CA ASP A 591 7.73 -22.88 12.84
C ASP A 591 8.97 -23.50 13.51
N THR A 592 10.16 -22.93 13.31
CA THR A 592 11.41 -23.38 13.96
C THR A 592 11.62 -22.75 15.33
N GLY A 593 10.84 -21.73 15.71
CA GLY A 593 11.08 -20.91 16.89
C GLY A 593 12.30 -19.98 16.77
N LYS A 594 12.90 -19.90 15.58
CA LYS A 594 14.08 -19.08 15.25
C LYS A 594 13.82 -18.25 13.99
N ALA A 595 14.67 -17.27 13.72
CA ALA A 595 14.69 -16.61 12.42
C ALA A 595 15.18 -17.58 11.34
N ASN A 596 14.48 -17.67 10.23
CA ASN A 596 14.77 -18.63 9.18
C ASN A 596 15.53 -18.01 8.01
N PHE A 597 16.63 -18.67 7.62
CA PHE A 597 17.20 -18.50 6.30
C PHE A 597 16.41 -19.36 5.31
N VAL A 598 15.98 -18.75 4.21
CA VAL A 598 15.28 -19.44 3.13
C VAL A 598 16.19 -19.46 1.90
N VAL A 599 16.40 -20.66 1.34
CA VAL A 599 17.19 -20.80 0.11
C VAL A 599 16.30 -20.54 -1.09
N ASN A 600 16.64 -19.51 -1.86
CA ASN A 600 15.92 -19.11 -3.06
C ASN A 600 16.82 -19.29 -4.29
N GLU A 601 16.31 -19.97 -5.31
CA GLU A 601 16.94 -19.96 -6.63
C GLU A 601 16.91 -18.55 -7.20
N LEU A 602 18.01 -18.14 -7.86
CA LEU A 602 18.10 -16.82 -8.47
C LEU A 602 17.28 -16.77 -9.75
N HIS A 603 16.34 -15.85 -9.78
CA HIS A 603 15.57 -15.54 -10.97
C HIS A 603 15.70 -14.05 -11.34
N TRP A 604 15.93 -13.77 -12.61
CA TRP A 604 15.93 -12.42 -13.13
C TRP A 604 15.33 -12.37 -14.52
N LEU A 605 14.90 -11.19 -14.96
CA LEU A 605 14.24 -11.00 -16.23
C LEU A 605 15.20 -10.33 -17.23
N PRO A 606 15.82 -11.08 -18.17
CA PRO A 606 16.58 -10.48 -19.25
C PRO A 606 15.64 -9.69 -20.17
N VAL A 607 16.15 -8.57 -20.71
CA VAL A 607 15.39 -7.78 -21.69
C VAL A 607 15.33 -8.56 -23.01
N PRO A 608 14.15 -8.99 -23.48
CA PRO A 608 14.05 -9.69 -24.76
C PRO A 608 14.37 -8.77 -25.92
N GLN A 609 14.94 -9.33 -27.00
CA GLN A 609 15.28 -8.55 -28.20
C GLN A 609 14.08 -7.79 -28.77
N GLY A 610 14.22 -6.48 -29.00
CA GLY A 610 13.19 -5.61 -29.54
C GLY A 610 12.05 -5.28 -28.56
N LYS A 611 12.21 -5.63 -27.27
CA LYS A 611 11.25 -5.34 -26.21
C LYS A 611 11.89 -4.51 -25.10
N LEU A 612 11.06 -4.04 -24.19
CA LEU A 612 11.43 -3.23 -23.05
C LEU A 612 10.80 -3.82 -21.78
N ILE A 613 11.40 -3.59 -20.63
CA ILE A 613 10.82 -3.93 -19.33
C ILE A 613 10.28 -2.66 -18.69
N LEU A 614 8.97 -2.64 -18.48
CA LEU A 614 8.23 -1.52 -17.89
C LEU A 614 8.03 -1.71 -16.40
N GLN A 615 8.31 -0.66 -15.63
CA GLN A 615 7.77 -0.48 -14.27
C GLN A 615 6.69 0.59 -14.25
N THR A 616 5.61 0.32 -13.52
CA THR A 616 4.62 1.36 -13.20
C THR A 616 5.14 2.25 -12.09
N MET A 617 4.80 3.53 -12.08
CA MET A 617 5.19 4.44 -11.00
C MET A 617 4.11 5.49 -10.72
N ARG A 618 4.22 6.17 -9.58
CA ARG A 618 3.40 7.35 -9.26
C ARG A 618 4.05 8.62 -9.77
N SER A 619 3.23 9.58 -10.21
CA SER A 619 3.69 10.95 -10.41
C SER A 619 3.95 11.63 -9.06
N HIS A 620 4.66 12.73 -9.07
CA HIS A 620 4.76 13.59 -7.89
C HIS A 620 3.36 14.09 -7.51
N ASP A 621 3.11 14.23 -6.22
CA ASP A 621 1.80 14.60 -5.63
C ASP A 621 0.68 13.57 -5.78
N GLN A 622 0.97 12.42 -6.35
CA GLN A 622 -0.04 11.37 -6.49
C GLN A 622 -0.23 10.65 -5.17
N TYR A 623 -1.49 10.51 -4.81
CA TYR A 623 -1.90 9.70 -3.69
C TYR A 623 -2.82 8.58 -4.18
N ASN A 624 -2.23 7.44 -4.46
CA ASN A 624 -2.88 6.29 -5.09
C ASN A 624 -3.66 6.70 -6.37
N THR A 625 -4.93 6.27 -6.51
CA THR A 625 -5.82 6.62 -7.62
C THR A 625 -6.84 7.71 -7.25
N THR A 626 -6.73 8.32 -6.09
CA THR A 626 -7.72 9.26 -5.55
C THR A 626 -7.29 10.73 -5.59
N ILE A 627 -6.00 11.01 -5.56
CA ILE A 627 -5.46 12.37 -5.62
C ILE A 627 -4.24 12.35 -6.51
N TYR A 628 -4.25 13.10 -7.60
CA TYR A 628 -3.11 13.31 -8.48
C TYR A 628 -3.31 14.57 -9.33
N GLY A 629 -2.19 15.15 -9.77
CA GLY A 629 -2.16 16.25 -10.70
C GLY A 629 -1.89 15.79 -12.13
N LEU A 630 -1.94 16.72 -13.06
CA LEU A 630 -1.56 16.52 -14.46
C LEU A 630 -0.13 16.95 -14.74
N ASP A 631 0.54 17.54 -13.75
CA ASP A 631 1.91 18.02 -13.85
C ASP A 631 2.82 17.28 -12.87
N ASP A 632 3.98 16.83 -13.34
CA ASP A 632 5.06 16.31 -12.50
C ASP A 632 6.30 17.19 -12.71
N ARG A 633 6.46 18.16 -11.83
CA ARG A 633 7.53 19.15 -11.92
C ARG A 633 8.93 18.56 -11.77
N TYR A 634 9.07 17.43 -11.06
CA TYR A 634 10.35 16.79 -10.83
C TYR A 634 10.85 15.98 -12.02
N ARG A 635 9.92 15.52 -12.87
CA ARG A 635 10.24 14.79 -14.10
C ARG A 635 9.92 15.58 -15.38
N GLY A 636 9.60 16.88 -15.25
CA GLY A 636 9.37 17.77 -16.38
C GLY A 636 8.07 17.52 -17.17
N VAL A 637 7.13 16.79 -16.62
CA VAL A 637 5.85 16.49 -17.28
C VAL A 637 4.84 17.60 -16.98
N LYS A 638 4.14 18.06 -18.03
CA LYS A 638 3.07 19.07 -17.94
C LYS A 638 1.85 18.64 -18.74
N GLY A 639 0.67 18.90 -18.17
CA GLY A 639 -0.63 18.79 -18.85
C GLY A 639 -1.07 17.36 -19.19
N GLY A 640 -0.49 16.32 -18.61
CA GLY A 640 -0.86 14.94 -18.91
C GLY A 640 -0.13 13.90 -18.11
N ARG A 641 -0.59 12.64 -18.23
CA ARG A 641 -0.04 11.50 -17.47
C ARG A 641 0.37 10.34 -18.37
N ARG A 642 -0.12 10.30 -19.62
CA ARG A 642 0.28 9.26 -20.59
C ARG A 642 1.66 9.59 -21.16
N VAL A 643 2.70 9.26 -20.40
CA VAL A 643 4.11 9.44 -20.75
C VAL A 643 4.86 8.15 -20.48
N LEU A 644 5.83 7.85 -21.36
CA LEU A 644 6.79 6.76 -21.19
C LEU A 644 8.18 7.36 -21.02
N PHE A 645 8.77 7.18 -19.85
CA PHE A 645 10.15 7.53 -19.56
C PHE A 645 11.07 6.42 -20.07
N ILE A 646 12.00 6.76 -20.94
CA ILE A 646 12.82 5.83 -21.70
C ILE A 646 14.20 6.44 -21.98
N ALA A 647 15.26 5.62 -21.99
CA ALA A 647 16.59 6.06 -22.32
C ALA A 647 16.66 6.64 -23.74
N ALA A 648 17.47 7.69 -23.95
CA ALA A 648 17.63 8.30 -25.27
C ALA A 648 18.23 7.30 -26.29
N GLU A 649 19.08 6.39 -25.82
CA GLU A 649 19.68 5.31 -26.61
C GLU A 649 18.60 4.33 -27.12
N ASP A 650 17.63 3.97 -26.27
CA ASP A 650 16.52 3.09 -26.65
C ASP A 650 15.57 3.78 -27.64
N ILE A 651 15.28 5.08 -27.46
CA ILE A 651 14.49 5.87 -28.42
C ILE A 651 15.13 5.79 -29.80
N ALA A 652 16.43 6.05 -29.89
CA ALA A 652 17.18 6.03 -31.15
C ALA A 652 17.24 4.60 -31.73
N ALA A 653 17.54 3.59 -30.91
CA ALA A 653 17.66 2.19 -31.34
C ALA A 653 16.35 1.64 -31.90
N LEU A 654 15.20 2.09 -31.36
CA LEU A 654 13.86 1.69 -31.80
C LEU A 654 13.34 2.55 -32.97
N GLY A 655 14.10 3.55 -33.44
CA GLY A 655 13.76 4.40 -34.59
C GLY A 655 12.68 5.45 -34.28
N TYR A 656 12.59 5.87 -33.02
CA TYR A 656 11.69 6.95 -32.56
C TYR A 656 12.46 8.25 -32.28
N THR A 657 11.72 9.31 -31.99
CA THR A 657 12.21 10.62 -31.55
C THR A 657 11.52 11.06 -30.25
N ASP A 658 12.14 12.02 -29.56
CA ASP A 658 11.52 12.65 -28.38
C ASP A 658 10.14 13.24 -28.73
N GLY A 659 9.14 12.95 -27.89
CA GLY A 659 7.78 13.41 -28.05
C GLY A 659 6.89 12.57 -28.98
N ASP A 660 7.43 11.56 -29.67
CA ASP A 660 6.63 10.64 -30.47
C ASP A 660 5.54 9.98 -29.64
N ARG A 661 4.39 9.75 -30.27
CA ARG A 661 3.25 9.07 -29.65
C ARG A 661 3.24 7.60 -30.03
N VAL A 662 3.11 6.76 -29.02
CA VAL A 662 3.13 5.30 -29.15
C VAL A 662 2.02 4.66 -28.33
N ASP A 663 1.63 3.48 -28.73
CA ASP A 663 0.83 2.57 -27.90
C ASP A 663 1.77 1.55 -27.25
N LEU A 664 1.49 1.21 -26.01
CA LEU A 664 2.24 0.22 -25.24
C LEU A 664 1.49 -1.11 -25.33
N ILE A 665 2.18 -2.16 -25.75
CA ILE A 665 1.63 -3.51 -25.81
C ILE A 665 2.40 -4.40 -24.87
N SER A 666 1.74 -4.91 -23.81
CA SER A 666 2.35 -5.93 -22.96
C SER A 666 2.11 -7.32 -23.56
N GLU A 667 3.07 -8.19 -23.33
CA GLU A 667 3.01 -9.60 -23.71
C GLU A 667 3.29 -10.46 -22.49
N TRP A 668 2.42 -11.39 -22.22
CA TRP A 668 2.56 -12.35 -21.15
C TRP A 668 2.20 -13.76 -21.63
N THR A 669 3.08 -14.70 -21.32
CA THR A 669 2.84 -16.10 -21.65
C THR A 669 2.24 -16.80 -20.43
N THR A 670 1.01 -17.30 -20.61
CA THR A 670 0.31 -18.08 -19.57
C THR A 670 1.04 -19.40 -19.28
N PRO A 671 0.76 -20.06 -18.16
CA PRO A 671 1.37 -21.35 -17.83
C PRO A 671 1.13 -22.44 -18.87
N ASP A 672 0.05 -22.37 -19.64
CA ASP A 672 -0.26 -23.30 -20.75
C ASP A 672 0.44 -22.94 -22.08
N GLY A 673 1.26 -21.88 -22.09
CA GLY A 673 2.02 -21.43 -23.25
C GLY A 673 1.29 -20.45 -24.18
N THR A 674 0.07 -20.03 -23.85
CA THR A 674 -0.67 -19.03 -24.65
C THR A 674 -0.09 -17.63 -24.41
N VAL A 675 0.16 -16.87 -25.49
CA VAL A 675 0.59 -15.48 -25.40
C VAL A 675 -0.66 -14.60 -25.31
N GLN A 676 -0.75 -13.82 -24.25
CA GLN A 676 -1.77 -12.79 -24.06
C GLN A 676 -1.17 -11.41 -24.26
N GLU A 677 -1.85 -10.58 -25.02
CA GLU A 677 -1.49 -9.17 -25.21
C GLU A 677 -2.48 -8.27 -24.51
N ARG A 678 -1.96 -7.15 -23.97
CA ARG A 678 -2.74 -6.05 -23.40
C ARG A 678 -2.25 -4.74 -23.99
N ARG A 679 -3.14 -3.78 -24.15
CA ARG A 679 -2.83 -2.50 -24.79
C ARG A 679 -3.16 -1.32 -23.89
N ALA A 680 -2.26 -0.33 -23.89
CA ALA A 680 -2.50 0.99 -23.32
C ALA A 680 -2.11 2.06 -24.36
N ASP A 681 -3.07 2.92 -24.72
CA ASP A 681 -2.97 3.80 -25.87
C ASP A 681 -2.35 5.16 -25.50
N ASP A 682 -1.73 5.79 -26.52
CA ASP A 682 -1.43 7.21 -26.59
C ASP A 682 -0.43 7.72 -25.55
N PHE A 683 0.71 7.05 -25.41
CA PHE A 683 1.82 7.51 -24.57
C PHE A 683 2.82 8.33 -25.35
N ARG A 684 3.25 9.45 -24.75
CA ARG A 684 4.32 10.29 -25.29
C ARG A 684 5.67 9.80 -24.78
N LEU A 685 6.64 9.59 -25.66
CA LEU A 685 8.01 9.29 -25.28
C LEU A 685 8.66 10.50 -24.64
N VAL A 686 9.35 10.28 -23.52
CA VAL A 686 10.08 11.31 -22.76
C VAL A 686 11.46 10.76 -22.44
N PRO A 687 12.54 11.34 -23.02
CA PRO A 687 13.90 10.95 -22.68
C PRO A 687 14.13 11.10 -21.16
N TYR A 688 14.59 10.03 -20.54
CA TYR A 688 14.85 9.99 -19.11
C TYR A 688 16.01 9.03 -18.82
N PRO A 689 16.88 9.30 -17.85
CA PRO A 689 18.01 8.43 -17.55
C PRO A 689 17.56 7.12 -16.87
N THR A 690 16.98 6.21 -17.65
CA THR A 690 16.67 4.84 -17.28
C THR A 690 17.80 3.90 -17.70
N PRO A 691 18.00 2.74 -17.09
CA PRO A 691 18.87 1.71 -17.65
C PRO A 691 18.35 1.29 -19.03
N VAL A 692 19.26 1.06 -19.98
CA VAL A 692 18.91 0.62 -21.34
C VAL A 692 18.05 -0.64 -21.30
N GLY A 693 16.96 -0.64 -22.09
CA GLY A 693 15.94 -1.69 -22.10
C GLY A 693 14.92 -1.60 -20.98
N ASN A 694 15.03 -0.60 -20.08
CA ASN A 694 14.10 -0.41 -18.97
C ASN A 694 13.36 0.92 -19.12
N VAL A 695 12.06 0.90 -18.86
CA VAL A 695 11.19 2.07 -19.02
C VAL A 695 10.25 2.21 -17.83
N ALA A 696 9.67 3.40 -17.69
CA ALA A 696 8.72 3.67 -16.64
C ALA A 696 7.52 4.50 -17.13
N ALA A 697 6.34 4.25 -16.60
CA ALA A 697 5.15 5.04 -16.90
C ALA A 697 4.22 5.13 -15.69
N TYR A 698 3.32 6.10 -15.72
CA TYR A 698 2.44 6.37 -14.58
C TYR A 698 1.32 5.33 -14.44
N TYR A 699 1.09 4.98 -13.21
CA TYR A 699 -0.07 4.28 -12.69
C TYR A 699 -1.17 5.32 -12.34
N PRO A 700 -2.48 5.14 -12.63
CA PRO A 700 -3.09 3.90 -13.13
C PRO A 700 -3.14 3.73 -14.65
N GLU A 701 -2.65 4.66 -15.44
CA GLU A 701 -2.75 4.66 -16.89
C GLU A 701 -2.15 3.40 -17.55
N THR A 702 -1.25 2.72 -16.83
CA THR A 702 -0.60 1.47 -17.25
C THR A 702 -1.27 0.20 -16.72
N ASN A 703 -2.31 0.29 -15.88
CA ASN A 703 -2.99 -0.90 -15.33
C ASN A 703 -3.59 -1.83 -16.39
N PRO A 704 -4.09 -1.35 -17.54
CA PRO A 704 -4.51 -2.25 -18.61
C PRO A 704 -3.44 -3.24 -19.07
N LEU A 705 -2.15 -2.89 -18.93
CA LEU A 705 -1.02 -3.72 -19.35
C LEU A 705 -0.71 -4.91 -18.44
N ILE A 706 -1.31 -4.98 -17.25
CA ILE A 706 -1.00 -6.00 -16.24
C ILE A 706 -2.04 -7.11 -16.32
N PRO A 707 -1.73 -8.29 -16.90
CA PRO A 707 -2.68 -9.40 -16.91
C PRO A 707 -3.07 -9.81 -15.50
N LEU A 708 -4.35 -10.08 -15.28
CA LEU A 708 -4.88 -10.49 -13.97
C LEU A 708 -4.15 -11.69 -13.37
N ASP A 709 -3.72 -12.61 -14.24
CA ASP A 709 -3.08 -13.86 -13.83
C ASP A 709 -1.54 -13.74 -13.73
N HIS A 710 -0.96 -12.56 -14.04
CA HIS A 710 0.45 -12.31 -13.85
C HIS A 710 0.70 -11.79 -12.43
N VAL A 711 0.91 -12.71 -11.52
CA VAL A 711 1.05 -12.46 -10.08
C VAL A 711 2.38 -12.96 -9.53
N ALA A 712 2.79 -12.37 -8.41
CA ALA A 712 3.94 -12.81 -7.65
C ALA A 712 3.68 -14.22 -7.07
N ARG A 713 4.70 -15.06 -7.13
CA ARG A 713 4.67 -16.39 -6.50
C ARG A 713 4.46 -16.22 -4.99
N THR A 714 3.71 -17.12 -4.39
CA THR A 714 3.39 -17.19 -2.96
C THR A 714 2.40 -16.13 -2.47
N SER A 715 2.51 -14.86 -2.92
CA SER A 715 1.73 -13.74 -2.38
C SER A 715 0.54 -13.31 -3.24
N ASN A 716 0.39 -13.85 -4.44
CA ASN A 716 -0.64 -13.47 -5.41
C ASN A 716 -0.71 -11.95 -5.73
N THR A 717 0.36 -11.20 -5.40
CA THR A 717 0.44 -9.75 -5.66
C THR A 717 0.60 -9.48 -7.16
N PRO A 718 -0.17 -8.57 -7.79
CA PRO A 718 -0.01 -8.26 -9.20
C PRO A 718 1.39 -7.77 -9.57
N VAL A 719 1.98 -8.33 -10.64
CA VAL A 719 3.31 -7.97 -11.12
C VAL A 719 3.23 -6.70 -11.96
N SER A 720 3.38 -5.56 -11.31
CA SER A 720 3.32 -4.23 -11.96
C SER A 720 4.67 -3.53 -12.11
N LYS A 721 5.76 -4.18 -11.67
CA LYS A 721 7.11 -3.60 -11.70
C LYS A 721 8.08 -4.32 -12.65
N ALA A 722 7.62 -5.32 -13.38
CA ALA A 722 8.43 -6.05 -14.35
C ALA A 722 7.55 -6.56 -15.50
N ILE A 723 7.05 -5.64 -16.32
CA ILE A 723 6.13 -5.93 -17.43
C ILE A 723 6.90 -5.90 -18.74
N THR A 724 6.93 -6.99 -19.49
CA THR A 724 7.51 -6.99 -20.84
C THR A 724 6.58 -6.27 -21.81
N ILE A 725 7.08 -5.25 -22.52
CA ILE A 725 6.31 -4.49 -23.50
C ILE A 725 7.04 -4.32 -24.82
N ARG A 726 6.28 -4.05 -25.88
CA ARG A 726 6.73 -3.47 -27.15
C ARG A 726 6.01 -2.15 -27.42
N LEU A 727 6.60 -1.33 -28.28
CA LEU A 727 6.01 -0.07 -28.71
C LEU A 727 5.42 -0.21 -30.12
N GLU A 728 4.24 0.35 -30.32
CA GLU A 728 3.62 0.49 -31.63
C GLU A 728 3.47 1.99 -31.95
N ARG A 729 3.93 2.38 -33.16
CA ARG A 729 3.80 3.77 -33.60
C ARG A 729 2.34 4.09 -33.87
N ARG A 730 1.86 5.20 -33.37
CA ARG A 730 0.58 5.74 -33.78
C ARG A 730 0.70 6.45 -35.12
N PRO A 731 -0.28 6.28 -36.02
CA PRO A 731 -0.27 6.95 -37.32
C PRO A 731 -0.35 8.49 -37.20
#